data_7e3b20ed254cdfe73a831d0ab4f751ac
#
_entry.id   7e3b20ed254cdfe73a831d0ab4f751ac
#
_cell.length_a   1.000
_cell.length_b   1.000
_cell.length_c   1.000
_cell.angle_alpha   90.00
_cell.angle_beta   90.00
_cell.angle_gamma   90.00
#
_symmetry.space_group_name_H-M   'P 1'
#
loop_
_entity.id
_entity.type
_entity.pdbx_description
1 polymer ?
#
loop_
_entity_poly.entity_id
_entity_poly.type
_entity_poly.pdbx_seq_one_letter_code
_entity_poly.pdbx_strand_id
1 'polypeptide(L)'
;MSSDYSVGGAGNNGFSKRSRFGGYSGGGSGLGLYPPTAMKRWRWWNYLAALILAFALVEAFVLLIGSSVLYTMPDQIQIDSRDFRKVEYQGLALDPTAVYKKQIQVYHVTKEFGSASMGGLGMVVTALASAQQKSRTQKVNVVMPYYSMLDKIPGIGIKLYTPLPLEIKDNRGRTQNMVFTVHKFKFAVPQKPSDFVTDKRAITPVTVWLIGPGDTYPFDRAFQSKNVQEIYSTPSGLPAEWKDLYFSKAVAAFIQHQNKNDDISLFATAVTRMIDVVHVHGATNALVLHYLQQSIDKGAMGEEPPALIYTLHDYLDELQYSNEIVNVQKFMDRRVHSEDDEEDMFLQMDGISPYCHGHRMFTSAMGIDLADAVTFVSKSMAKDIVEGRLDFYLKELVLGSVLNQAEKNLFVGITNGVDFGNLNPWTMAALREHDLSFPSNEFVGQEEQEILALQNAPAANGDDEQDTDVPAAAVGSSHSTIRSAKEAAKHFLYTNGLLTEQDLTRPLVLFVGRFQYNKGLEFFTTASTAVKENGGRLIIMGQPNNFPLRSITNLERLFKGTVTVISDAKTQDDWGVYYRAAADFLLVPSLTESFGLIAAEGLLFGSTVISSGVGGLSEFLVDRPNEADERQQLEKAEAEKERQFMPLDQRQQLEETPREERYNSYLFDPFANDSHSQLTKAIGDAITEWKRFQRRPEEHEEFLIRLVNSAKAMGWDRPGGPVDQYRALYEIALNAIGFNSQSL
;
A
#
# COMPACT_ATOMS: atom_id res chain seq x y z
N MET A 1 -4.60 -0.01 -16.85
CA MET A 1 -4.70 -0.16 -18.31
C MET A 1 -5.98 0.54 -18.77
N SER A 2 -5.85 1.72 -19.31
CA SER A 2 -6.96 2.48 -19.88
C SER A 2 -6.77 2.49 -21.40
N SER A 3 -7.69 1.89 -22.11
CA SER A 3 -7.81 2.05 -23.55
C SER A 3 -8.91 3.05 -23.83
N ASP A 4 -8.51 4.24 -24.27
CA ASP A 4 -9.41 5.24 -24.83
C ASP A 4 -9.91 4.80 -26.19
N TYR A 5 -11.20 4.69 -26.35
CA TYR A 5 -11.87 4.75 -27.64
C TYR A 5 -12.65 6.05 -27.72
N SER A 6 -12.14 6.97 -28.51
CA SER A 6 -12.86 8.16 -28.97
C SER A 6 -13.75 7.80 -30.16
N VAL A 7 -15.03 8.00 -30.00
CA VAL A 7 -16.02 7.97 -31.08
C VAL A 7 -16.16 9.39 -31.61
N GLY A 8 -15.78 9.60 -32.85
CA GLY A 8 -16.09 10.81 -33.62
C GLY A 8 -17.34 10.59 -34.47
N GLY A 9 -18.28 11.47 -34.28
CA GLY A 9 -19.58 11.39 -34.86
C GLY A 9 -19.78 12.09 -36.19
N ALA A 10 -20.88 11.72 -36.78
CA ALA A 10 -21.88 12.51 -37.48
C ALA A 10 -21.56 13.17 -38.83
N GLY A 11 -22.42 12.93 -39.76
CA GLY A 11 -22.61 13.74 -40.98
C GLY A 11 -23.73 13.21 -41.85
N ASN A 12 -24.92 13.73 -41.60
CA ASN A 12 -26.13 13.59 -42.41
C ASN A 12 -26.00 14.24 -43.78
N ASN A 13 -26.75 13.71 -44.74
CA ASN A 13 -27.61 14.37 -45.75
C ASN A 13 -27.66 13.47 -46.99
N GLY A 14 -28.74 12.89 -47.41
CA GLY A 14 -30.00 13.46 -47.81
C GLY A 14 -29.97 13.94 -49.27
N PHE A 15 -30.58 13.22 -50.16
CA PHE A 15 -31.55 13.78 -51.12
C PHE A 15 -32.01 12.77 -52.18
N SER A 16 -33.29 12.63 -52.29
CA SER A 16 -34.25 12.18 -53.25
C SER A 16 -34.00 12.64 -54.72
N LYS A 17 -34.41 11.81 -55.71
CA LYS A 17 -35.43 12.07 -56.76
C LYS A 17 -35.29 11.07 -57.93
N ARG A 18 -36.34 10.31 -58.16
CA ARG A 18 -37.30 10.24 -59.29
C ARG A 18 -36.81 10.63 -60.67
N SER A 19 -37.01 9.71 -61.62
CA SER A 19 -37.98 9.78 -62.79
C SER A 19 -37.52 8.78 -63.82
N ARG A 20 -38.32 7.87 -64.26
CA ARG A 20 -39.42 7.85 -65.29
C ARG A 20 -38.96 7.89 -66.74
N PHE A 21 -39.66 6.99 -67.53
CA PHE A 21 -39.91 6.86 -68.96
C PHE A 21 -38.84 6.15 -69.78
N GLY A 22 -39.17 5.25 -70.64
CA GLY A 22 -40.29 4.82 -71.50
C GLY A 22 -39.67 4.03 -72.58
N GLY A 23 -40.12 3.02 -73.05
CA GLY A 23 -41.12 2.59 -73.93
C GLY A 23 -40.63 2.31 -75.34
N TYR A 24 -41.21 1.28 -75.92
CA TYR A 24 -41.39 0.88 -77.34
C TYR A 24 -40.60 -0.36 -77.78
N SER A 25 -41.26 -1.50 -77.91
CA SER A 25 -42.06 -2.12 -79.00
C SER A 25 -41.25 -2.56 -80.24
N GLY A 26 -41.51 -3.79 -80.60
CA GLY A 26 -41.29 -4.31 -81.94
C GLY A 26 -40.66 -5.69 -81.98
N GLY A 27 -41.37 -6.71 -82.08
CA GLY A 27 -41.97 -7.47 -83.12
C GLY A 27 -41.03 -8.44 -83.84
N GLY A 28 -41.40 -9.73 -83.87
CA GLY A 28 -40.76 -10.60 -84.85
C GLY A 28 -40.59 -12.06 -84.44
N SER A 29 -41.60 -12.85 -84.68
CA SER A 29 -41.71 -14.28 -84.92
C SER A 29 -40.47 -15.12 -85.22
N GLY A 30 -40.39 -16.32 -84.60
CA GLY A 30 -39.50 -17.39 -85.02
C GLY A 30 -39.53 -18.61 -84.12
N LEU A 31 -40.28 -19.62 -84.53
CA LEU A 31 -40.43 -20.94 -83.95
C LEU A 31 -39.11 -21.71 -83.80
N GLY A 32 -38.85 -22.27 -82.67
CA GLY A 32 -37.81 -23.27 -82.38
C GLY A 32 -38.03 -23.99 -81.14
N LEU A 33 -38.59 -25.14 -81.16
CA LEU A 33 -38.81 -26.08 -80.09
C LEU A 33 -37.47 -26.63 -79.50
N TYR A 34 -37.16 -26.34 -78.25
CA TYR A 34 -36.28 -27.15 -77.44
C TYR A 34 -36.81 -27.25 -75.99
N PRO A 35 -36.63 -28.39 -75.31
CA PRO A 35 -37.31 -28.64 -74.05
C PRO A 35 -36.62 -27.88 -72.91
N PRO A 36 -37.36 -27.24 -71.95
CA PRO A 36 -36.82 -26.31 -71.00
C PRO A 36 -36.28 -26.94 -69.69
N THR A 37 -36.15 -28.27 -69.63
CA THR A 37 -35.89 -28.92 -68.32
C THR A 37 -34.41 -29.19 -68.03
N ALA A 38 -33.51 -29.29 -68.94
CA ALA A 38 -32.08 -29.57 -68.70
C ALA A 38 -31.26 -28.34 -68.25
N MET A 39 -31.61 -27.12 -68.81
CA MET A 39 -30.88 -25.90 -68.42
C MET A 39 -31.18 -25.40 -67.00
N LYS A 40 -32.38 -25.64 -66.46
CA LYS A 40 -32.72 -25.26 -65.07
C LYS A 40 -31.96 -26.07 -64.03
N ARG A 41 -31.75 -27.39 -64.25
CA ARG A 41 -30.98 -28.25 -63.33
C ARG A 41 -29.51 -27.87 -63.27
N TRP A 42 -28.88 -27.51 -64.38
CA TRP A 42 -27.45 -27.13 -64.41
C TRP A 42 -27.19 -25.81 -63.74
N ARG A 43 -28.07 -24.79 -63.89
CA ARG A 43 -27.98 -23.49 -63.18
C ARG A 43 -28.15 -23.65 -61.68
N TRP A 44 -29.00 -24.54 -61.24
CA TRP A 44 -29.20 -24.72 -59.80
C TRP A 44 -27.98 -25.40 -59.12
N TRP A 45 -27.36 -26.36 -59.75
CA TRP A 45 -26.12 -26.94 -59.31
C TRP A 45 -24.95 -25.94 -59.28
N ASN A 46 -24.86 -25.03 -60.23
CA ASN A 46 -23.86 -23.98 -60.22
C ASN A 46 -24.06 -22.97 -59.07
N TYR A 47 -25.30 -22.62 -58.74
CA TYR A 47 -25.58 -21.80 -57.55
C TYR A 47 -25.29 -22.55 -56.25
N LEU A 48 -25.60 -23.82 -56.15
CA LEU A 48 -25.26 -24.64 -55.01
C LEU A 48 -23.72 -24.75 -54.84
N ALA A 49 -23.01 -25.02 -55.92
CA ALA A 49 -21.54 -25.06 -55.92
C ALA A 49 -20.90 -23.69 -55.54
N ALA A 50 -21.46 -22.60 -56.07
CA ALA A 50 -21.01 -21.24 -55.68
C ALA A 50 -21.31 -20.94 -54.21
N LEU A 51 -22.43 -21.39 -53.67
CA LEU A 51 -22.79 -21.23 -52.26
C LEU A 51 -21.86 -22.05 -51.35
N ILE A 52 -21.56 -23.31 -51.70
CA ILE A 52 -20.61 -24.16 -50.97
C ILE A 52 -19.21 -23.56 -51.02
N LEU A 53 -18.76 -23.03 -52.18
CA LEU A 53 -17.48 -22.38 -52.33
C LEU A 53 -17.41 -21.08 -51.48
N ALA A 54 -18.46 -20.29 -51.46
CA ALA A 54 -18.56 -19.08 -50.64
C ALA A 54 -18.50 -19.45 -49.14
N PHE A 55 -19.18 -20.52 -48.73
CA PHE A 55 -19.14 -20.99 -47.34
C PHE A 55 -17.73 -21.48 -46.94
N ALA A 56 -17.08 -22.28 -47.81
CA ALA A 56 -15.71 -22.73 -47.62
C ALA A 56 -14.69 -21.59 -47.56
N LEU A 57 -14.90 -20.53 -48.36
CA LEU A 57 -14.05 -19.32 -48.31
C LEU A 57 -14.27 -18.53 -47.01
N VAL A 58 -15.50 -18.45 -46.52
CA VAL A 58 -15.79 -17.80 -45.24
C VAL A 58 -15.18 -18.61 -44.08
N GLU A 59 -15.31 -19.94 -44.10
CA GLU A 59 -14.65 -20.80 -43.08
C GLU A 59 -13.12 -20.68 -43.16
N ALA A 60 -12.53 -20.73 -44.33
CA ALA A 60 -11.10 -20.53 -44.51
C ALA A 60 -10.63 -19.15 -44.01
N PHE A 61 -11.43 -18.11 -44.24
CA PHE A 61 -11.16 -16.75 -43.76
C PHE A 61 -11.29 -16.64 -42.23
N VAL A 62 -12.29 -17.26 -41.65
CA VAL A 62 -12.47 -17.33 -40.18
C VAL A 62 -11.33 -18.11 -39.53
N LEU A 63 -10.91 -19.23 -40.10
CA LEU A 63 -9.76 -20.01 -39.62
C LEU A 63 -8.44 -19.23 -39.76
N LEU A 64 -8.28 -18.47 -40.86
CA LEU A 64 -7.07 -17.66 -41.11
C LEU A 64 -6.99 -16.46 -40.13
N ILE A 65 -8.12 -15.81 -39.86
CA ILE A 65 -8.19 -14.76 -38.83
C ILE A 65 -8.01 -15.38 -37.44
N GLY A 66 -8.68 -16.50 -37.13
CA GLY A 66 -8.54 -17.19 -35.87
C GLY A 66 -7.10 -17.65 -35.60
N SER A 67 -6.42 -18.22 -36.61
CA SER A 67 -5.02 -18.60 -36.50
C SER A 67 -4.10 -17.38 -36.41
N SER A 68 -4.40 -16.29 -37.14
CA SER A 68 -3.63 -15.03 -37.04
C SER A 68 -3.80 -14.39 -35.67
N VAL A 69 -4.99 -14.37 -35.10
CA VAL A 69 -5.27 -13.87 -33.74
C VAL A 69 -4.58 -14.74 -32.69
N LEU A 70 -4.61 -16.06 -32.85
CA LEU A 70 -3.90 -16.99 -31.95
C LEU A 70 -2.37 -16.80 -32.06
N TYR A 71 -1.82 -16.53 -33.26
CA TYR A 71 -0.39 -16.26 -33.46
C TYR A 71 0.05 -14.87 -32.97
N THR A 72 -0.87 -13.91 -32.88
CA THR A 72 -0.59 -12.57 -32.37
C THR A 72 -1.02 -12.38 -30.93
N MET A 73 -1.67 -13.39 -30.31
CA MET A 73 -1.86 -13.38 -28.86
C MET A 73 -0.48 -13.45 -28.21
N PRO A 74 -0.18 -12.53 -27.27
CA PRO A 74 1.04 -12.64 -26.49
C PRO A 74 1.08 -14.04 -25.87
N ASP A 75 2.23 -14.67 -25.88
CA ASP A 75 2.45 -16.00 -25.30
C ASP A 75 1.79 -16.04 -23.92
N GLN A 76 0.78 -16.87 -23.76
CA GLN A 76 0.18 -17.07 -22.47
C GLN A 76 1.25 -17.67 -21.56
N ILE A 77 1.35 -17.10 -20.38
CA ILE A 77 2.24 -17.65 -19.36
C ILE A 77 1.79 -19.09 -19.11
N GLN A 78 2.58 -20.06 -19.51
CA GLN A 78 2.32 -21.45 -19.22
C GLN A 78 2.72 -21.73 -17.79
N ILE A 79 1.74 -22.04 -16.97
CA ILE A 79 1.92 -22.41 -15.57
C ILE A 79 1.74 -23.92 -15.48
N ASP A 80 2.84 -24.61 -15.17
CA ASP A 80 2.74 -26.02 -14.79
C ASP A 80 2.09 -26.10 -13.42
N SER A 81 1.01 -26.89 -13.32
CA SER A 81 0.41 -27.19 -12.01
C SER A 81 1.46 -27.93 -11.18
N ARG A 82 1.98 -27.29 -10.15
CA ARG A 82 2.96 -27.87 -9.23
C ARG A 82 2.29 -28.13 -7.90
N ASP A 83 2.53 -29.29 -7.34
CA ASP A 83 2.27 -29.53 -5.94
C ASP A 83 3.31 -28.78 -5.11
N PHE A 84 2.87 -27.72 -4.43
CA PHE A 84 3.76 -27.01 -3.52
C PHE A 84 3.98 -27.83 -2.26
N ARG A 85 5.25 -27.84 -1.80
CA ARG A 85 5.59 -28.43 -0.51
C ARG A 85 4.88 -27.67 0.61
N LYS A 86 4.46 -28.41 1.64
CA LYS A 86 3.87 -27.81 2.83
C LYS A 86 4.99 -27.30 3.73
N VAL A 87 4.98 -26.03 4.03
CA VAL A 87 5.87 -25.38 4.99
C VAL A 87 5.03 -24.88 6.14
N GLU A 88 5.43 -25.18 7.37
CA GLU A 88 4.85 -24.62 8.57
C GLU A 88 5.45 -23.26 8.83
N TYR A 89 4.64 -22.22 8.94
CA TYR A 89 5.10 -20.87 9.21
C TYR A 89 5.67 -20.75 10.61
N GLN A 90 6.90 -20.28 10.73
CA GLN A 90 7.54 -19.94 11.99
C GLN A 90 7.73 -18.43 12.06
N GLY A 91 7.08 -17.79 13.03
CA GLY A 91 7.26 -16.37 13.27
C GLY A 91 8.65 -16.04 13.80
N LEU A 92 8.99 -14.75 13.82
CA LEU A 92 10.24 -14.26 14.36
C LEU A 92 10.29 -14.52 15.88
N ALA A 93 11.26 -15.29 16.33
CA ALA A 93 11.54 -15.47 17.76
C ALA A 93 12.31 -14.25 18.29
N LEU A 94 11.73 -13.54 19.25
CA LEU A 94 12.38 -12.44 19.95
C LEU A 94 13.04 -12.95 21.24
N ASP A 95 14.27 -12.52 21.47
CA ASP A 95 14.90 -12.64 22.77
C ASP A 95 14.62 -11.35 23.57
N PRO A 96 13.72 -11.38 24.57
CA PRO A 96 13.39 -10.20 25.35
C PRO A 96 14.57 -9.69 26.20
N THR A 97 15.64 -10.50 26.33
CA THR A 97 16.86 -10.15 27.08
C THR A 97 17.96 -9.59 26.18
N ALA A 98 17.74 -9.54 24.86
CA ALA A 98 18.74 -9.08 23.91
C ALA A 98 19.12 -7.62 24.17
N VAL A 99 20.41 -7.36 24.43
CA VAL A 99 20.96 -6.02 24.58
C VAL A 99 21.81 -5.68 23.36
N TYR A 100 21.33 -4.78 22.54
CA TYR A 100 22.01 -4.33 21.33
C TYR A 100 23.07 -3.28 21.67
N LYS A 101 24.33 -3.68 21.71
CA LYS A 101 25.46 -2.80 22.08
C LYS A 101 25.91 -1.86 20.97
N LYS A 102 25.69 -2.23 19.70
CA LYS A 102 26.14 -1.46 18.54
C LYS A 102 24.94 -0.79 17.88
N GLN A 103 25.05 0.49 17.60
CA GLN A 103 24.11 1.20 16.71
C GLN A 103 24.39 0.78 15.26
N ILE A 104 23.37 0.30 14.53
CA ILE A 104 23.49 -0.04 13.12
C ILE A 104 22.97 1.10 12.24
N GLN A 105 23.55 1.22 11.02
CA GLN A 105 23.10 2.15 10.01
C GLN A 105 22.15 1.47 9.03
N VAL A 106 20.91 1.94 8.97
CA VAL A 106 19.84 1.43 8.10
C VAL A 106 19.52 2.44 7.02
N TYR A 107 19.45 1.99 5.77
CA TYR A 107 19.02 2.74 4.61
C TYR A 107 17.69 2.18 4.10
N HIS A 108 16.58 2.88 4.34
CA HIS A 108 15.29 2.53 3.78
C HIS A 108 15.16 3.06 2.36
N VAL A 109 14.89 2.20 1.40
CA VAL A 109 14.61 2.56 0.02
C VAL A 109 13.11 2.51 -0.23
N THR A 110 12.50 3.63 -0.58
CA THR A 110 11.05 3.75 -0.74
C THR A 110 10.68 4.79 -1.79
N LYS A 111 9.44 4.73 -2.29
CA LYS A 111 8.87 5.80 -3.14
C LYS A 111 8.15 6.88 -2.37
N GLU A 112 7.71 6.58 -1.16
CA GLU A 112 6.92 7.47 -0.32
C GLU A 112 7.58 7.68 1.03
N PHE A 113 7.68 8.93 1.48
CA PHE A 113 8.16 9.27 2.82
C PHE A 113 7.80 10.71 3.19
N GLY A 114 7.42 10.94 4.44
CA GLY A 114 7.14 12.27 4.98
C GLY A 114 6.09 13.02 4.17
N SER A 115 6.44 14.23 3.71
CA SER A 115 5.54 15.06 2.90
C SER A 115 5.24 14.51 1.49
N ALA A 116 5.91 13.44 1.06
CA ALA A 116 5.64 12.75 -0.18
C ALA A 116 4.93 11.40 0.07
N SER A 117 4.03 11.33 1.02
CA SER A 117 3.23 10.15 1.34
C SER A 117 1.84 10.28 0.74
N MET A 118 1.47 9.35 -0.14
CA MET A 118 0.14 9.30 -0.76
C MET A 118 -0.78 8.26 -0.09
N GLY A 119 -0.20 7.23 0.52
CA GLY A 119 -0.94 6.10 1.05
C GLY A 119 -0.26 5.40 2.21
N GLY A 120 -0.71 4.17 2.48
CA GLY A 120 -0.24 3.34 3.58
C GLY A 120 1.28 3.11 3.59
N LEU A 121 1.90 2.96 2.41
CA LEU A 121 3.34 2.77 2.29
C LEU A 121 4.12 3.94 2.92
N GLY A 122 3.80 5.17 2.53
CA GLY A 122 4.47 6.35 3.03
C GLY A 122 4.28 6.55 4.53
N MET A 123 3.06 6.32 5.02
CA MET A 123 2.75 6.40 6.44
C MET A 123 3.55 5.36 7.25
N VAL A 124 3.57 4.10 6.80
CA VAL A 124 4.30 3.01 7.46
C VAL A 124 5.79 3.28 7.49
N VAL A 125 6.41 3.62 6.35
CA VAL A 125 7.87 3.84 6.31
C VAL A 125 8.27 5.08 7.11
N THR A 126 7.45 6.15 7.10
CA THR A 126 7.70 7.36 7.91
C THR A 126 7.64 7.05 9.40
N ALA A 127 6.63 6.31 9.84
CA ALA A 127 6.45 5.91 11.23
C ALA A 127 7.57 4.95 11.68
N LEU A 128 7.87 3.92 10.89
CA LEU A 128 8.95 2.96 11.16
C LEU A 128 10.31 3.67 11.29
N ALA A 129 10.69 4.48 10.29
CA ALA A 129 11.96 5.21 10.31
C ALA A 129 12.07 6.17 11.51
N SER A 130 10.97 6.84 11.86
CA SER A 130 10.92 7.72 13.03
C SER A 130 11.08 6.95 14.34
N ALA A 131 10.37 5.83 14.49
CA ALA A 131 10.42 5.00 15.70
C ALA A 131 11.80 4.32 15.85
N GLN A 132 12.38 3.81 14.76
CA GLN A 132 13.72 3.26 14.75
C GLN A 132 14.79 4.31 15.13
N GLN A 133 14.66 5.55 14.60
CA GLN A 133 15.58 6.63 14.96
C GLN A 133 15.46 7.02 16.45
N LYS A 134 14.23 6.99 16.99
CA LYS A 134 13.96 7.22 18.44
C LYS A 134 14.59 6.15 19.30
N SER A 135 14.59 4.90 18.89
CA SER A 135 15.17 3.78 19.66
C SER A 135 16.66 3.95 19.95
N ARG A 136 17.36 4.81 19.17
CA ARG A 136 18.82 5.05 19.26
C ARG A 136 19.68 3.80 19.03
N THR A 137 19.09 2.65 18.85
CA THR A 137 19.78 1.41 18.45
C THR A 137 20.04 1.36 16.95
N GLN A 138 19.38 2.26 16.20
CA GLN A 138 19.46 2.37 14.76
C GLN A 138 19.68 3.82 14.35
N LYS A 139 20.56 4.05 13.38
CA LYS A 139 20.73 5.33 12.70
C LYS A 139 20.12 5.23 11.33
N VAL A 140 19.04 5.97 11.12
CA VAL A 140 18.18 5.80 9.98
C VAL A 140 18.49 6.80 8.87
N ASN A 141 18.57 6.29 7.65
CA ASN A 141 18.61 7.05 6.41
C ASN A 141 17.45 6.58 5.52
N VAL A 142 16.88 7.47 4.74
CA VAL A 142 15.83 7.15 3.76
C VAL A 142 16.30 7.58 2.38
N VAL A 143 16.10 6.74 1.38
CA VAL A 143 16.41 7.04 -0.03
C VAL A 143 15.11 7.01 -0.82
N MET A 144 14.79 8.11 -1.49
CA MET A 144 13.55 8.26 -2.24
C MET A 144 13.74 9.10 -3.51
N PRO A 145 12.78 9.09 -4.46
CA PRO A 145 12.85 9.96 -5.63
C PRO A 145 12.75 11.45 -5.25
N TYR A 146 13.46 12.29 -5.99
CA TYR A 146 13.36 13.76 -5.86
C TYR A 146 12.15 14.29 -6.62
N TYR A 147 10.99 14.19 -6.02
CA TYR A 147 9.77 14.75 -6.58
C TYR A 147 9.82 16.28 -6.60
N SER A 148 9.54 16.90 -7.77
CA SER A 148 9.65 18.36 -7.95
C SER A 148 8.70 19.19 -7.06
N MET A 149 7.66 18.57 -6.50
CA MET A 149 6.78 19.22 -5.53
C MET A 149 7.49 19.55 -4.20
N LEU A 150 8.55 18.79 -3.85
CA LEU A 150 9.28 19.01 -2.58
C LEU A 150 9.94 20.39 -2.53
N ASP A 151 10.30 20.95 -3.68
CA ASP A 151 10.87 22.30 -3.76
C ASP A 151 9.90 23.40 -3.31
N LYS A 152 8.60 23.10 -3.31
CA LYS A 152 7.55 24.05 -2.92
C LYS A 152 7.26 24.04 -1.42
N ILE A 153 7.85 23.11 -0.66
CA ILE A 153 7.63 22.98 0.79
C ILE A 153 8.53 24.00 1.51
N PRO A 154 7.93 24.99 2.19
CA PRO A 154 8.71 25.99 2.91
C PRO A 154 9.61 25.35 3.98
N GLY A 155 10.87 25.75 4.04
CA GLY A 155 11.78 25.34 5.11
C GLY A 155 12.35 23.92 5.03
N ILE A 156 12.02 23.12 3.99
CA ILE A 156 12.52 21.74 3.87
C ILE A 156 14.05 21.63 3.83
N GLY A 157 14.74 22.68 3.33
CA GLY A 157 16.21 22.78 3.37
C GLY A 157 16.96 21.76 2.52
N ILE A 158 16.46 21.45 1.32
CA ILE A 158 17.10 20.51 0.37
C ILE A 158 18.45 21.07 -0.09
N LYS A 159 19.50 20.24 -0.02
CA LYS A 159 20.86 20.59 -0.45
C LYS A 159 21.39 19.55 -1.43
N LEU A 160 22.05 20.02 -2.49
CA LEU A 160 22.79 19.14 -3.40
C LEU A 160 23.92 18.45 -2.60
N TYR A 161 24.06 17.14 -2.82
CA TYR A 161 25.13 16.34 -2.25
C TYR A 161 26.21 16.06 -3.31
N THR A 162 25.86 15.33 -4.39
CA THR A 162 26.81 15.00 -5.46
C THR A 162 26.07 14.62 -6.75
N PRO A 163 26.64 14.88 -7.93
CA PRO A 163 26.24 14.21 -9.16
C PRO A 163 26.90 12.84 -9.24
N LEU A 164 26.21 11.87 -9.84
CA LEU A 164 26.69 10.48 -10.05
C LEU A 164 26.44 10.03 -11.49
N PRO A 165 27.37 9.28 -12.10
CA PRO A 165 27.16 8.68 -13.41
C PRO A 165 26.22 7.47 -13.32
N LEU A 166 25.46 7.25 -14.38
CA LEU A 166 24.61 6.09 -14.57
C LEU A 166 24.67 5.61 -16.01
N GLU A 167 24.83 4.33 -16.21
CA GLU A 167 24.82 3.70 -17.53
C GLU A 167 23.48 3.01 -17.79
N ILE A 168 22.87 3.31 -18.92
CA ILE A 168 21.65 2.64 -19.41
C ILE A 168 21.88 2.22 -20.88
N LYS A 169 20.99 1.41 -21.41
CA LYS A 169 21.02 1.03 -22.84
C LYS A 169 19.96 1.78 -23.62
N ASP A 170 20.32 2.23 -24.81
CA ASP A 170 19.37 2.78 -25.77
C ASP A 170 18.51 1.66 -26.42
N ASN A 171 17.57 2.04 -27.28
CA ASN A 171 16.72 1.09 -28.00
C ASN A 171 17.47 0.16 -28.97
N ARG A 172 18.76 0.40 -29.20
CA ARG A 172 19.66 -0.41 -30.04
C ARG A 172 20.65 -1.21 -29.20
N GLY A 173 20.47 -1.28 -27.86
CA GLY A 173 21.36 -1.97 -26.94
C GLY A 173 22.71 -1.29 -26.70
N ARG A 174 22.93 -0.04 -27.20
CA ARG A 174 24.18 0.69 -27.00
C ARG A 174 24.18 1.36 -25.63
N THR A 175 25.31 1.31 -24.92
CA THR A 175 25.48 2.01 -23.65
C THR A 175 25.34 3.52 -23.84
N GLN A 176 24.50 4.13 -23.04
CA GLN A 176 24.31 5.56 -22.95
C GLN A 176 24.64 6.00 -21.53
N ASN A 177 25.59 6.89 -21.41
CA ASN A 177 25.97 7.47 -20.11
C ASN A 177 25.07 8.68 -19.83
N MET A 178 24.60 8.77 -18.61
CA MET A 178 23.88 9.94 -18.08
C MET A 178 24.43 10.28 -16.70
N VAL A 179 24.10 11.47 -16.22
CA VAL A 179 24.41 11.92 -14.88
C VAL A 179 23.11 12.23 -14.14
N PHE A 180 22.97 11.74 -12.91
CA PHE A 180 21.89 12.13 -12.02
C PHE A 180 22.45 12.83 -10.78
N THR A 181 21.63 13.64 -10.13
CA THR A 181 22.02 14.37 -8.93
C THR A 181 21.44 13.70 -7.68
N VAL A 182 22.22 13.67 -6.62
CA VAL A 182 21.75 13.27 -5.29
C VAL A 182 21.67 14.51 -4.41
N HIS A 183 20.53 14.69 -3.76
CA HIS A 183 20.28 15.75 -2.81
C HIS A 183 19.95 15.16 -1.44
N LYS A 184 19.95 15.98 -0.41
CA LYS A 184 19.58 15.56 0.95
C LYS A 184 18.91 16.67 1.73
N PHE A 185 18.05 16.25 2.66
CA PHE A 185 17.53 17.12 3.71
C PHE A 185 17.41 16.34 5.03
N LYS A 186 17.06 17.05 6.10
CA LYS A 186 16.88 16.47 7.43
C LYS A 186 15.40 16.46 7.77
N PHE A 187 14.86 15.28 8.00
CA PHE A 187 13.48 15.09 8.46
C PHE A 187 13.47 15.08 9.99
N ALA A 188 12.77 16.05 10.58
CA ALA A 188 12.61 16.13 12.02
C ALA A 188 11.71 14.99 12.51
N VAL A 189 12.23 14.18 13.41
CA VAL A 189 11.45 13.10 14.04
C VAL A 189 10.53 13.75 15.08
N PRO A 190 9.22 13.49 15.04
CA PRO A 190 8.30 13.96 16.07
C PRO A 190 8.74 13.45 17.44
N GLN A 191 9.00 14.36 18.36
CA GLN A 191 9.49 14.02 19.71
C GLN A 191 8.34 14.19 20.68
N LYS A 192 8.20 13.20 21.58
CA LYS A 192 7.38 13.38 22.78
C LYS A 192 8.23 14.11 23.81
N PRO A 193 7.67 15.01 24.63
CA PRO A 193 8.47 15.63 25.71
C PRO A 193 9.02 14.64 26.73
N SER A 194 8.40 13.47 26.94
CA SER A 194 8.97 12.35 27.70
C SER A 194 10.34 11.90 27.15
N ASP A 195 10.57 12.02 25.86
CA ASP A 195 11.86 11.68 25.24
C ASP A 195 13.01 12.56 25.77
N PHE A 196 12.70 13.75 26.33
CA PHE A 196 13.66 14.66 26.95
C PHE A 196 13.89 14.40 28.45
N VAL A 197 12.94 13.77 29.12
CA VAL A 197 13.05 13.52 30.58
C VAL A 197 14.00 12.36 30.88
N THR A 198 13.95 11.31 30.08
CA THR A 198 14.76 10.10 30.24
C THR A 198 16.19 10.24 29.70
N ASP A 199 16.38 11.00 28.64
CA ASP A 199 17.70 11.29 28.07
C ASP A 199 17.75 12.73 27.50
N LYS A 200 18.47 13.61 28.17
CA LYS A 200 18.62 15.05 27.80
C LYS A 200 19.19 15.30 26.38
N ARG A 201 19.53 14.24 25.63
CA ARG A 201 20.05 14.37 24.26
C ARG A 201 18.90 14.42 23.27
N ALA A 202 18.83 15.47 22.46
CA ALA A 202 17.86 15.56 21.36
C ALA A 202 17.99 14.39 20.40
N ILE A 203 16.84 13.90 19.88
CA ILE A 203 16.82 12.85 18.85
C ILE A 203 17.34 13.46 17.55
N THR A 204 18.34 12.83 16.96
CA THR A 204 18.91 13.30 15.69
C THR A 204 17.89 13.09 14.56
N PRO A 205 17.75 14.06 13.63
CA PRO A 205 16.82 13.91 12.53
C PRO A 205 17.23 12.78 11.57
N VAL A 206 16.25 12.15 10.94
CA VAL A 206 16.47 11.19 9.84
C VAL A 206 17.09 11.93 8.65
N THR A 207 18.12 11.34 8.05
CA THR A 207 18.67 11.87 6.79
C THR A 207 17.90 11.31 5.62
N VAL A 208 17.30 12.19 4.82
CA VAL A 208 16.60 11.80 3.60
C VAL A 208 17.46 12.15 2.39
N TRP A 209 17.77 11.13 1.60
CA TRP A 209 18.52 11.20 0.35
C TRP A 209 17.54 11.19 -0.81
N LEU A 210 17.66 12.15 -1.70
CA LEU A 210 16.79 12.35 -2.84
C LEU A 210 17.53 12.03 -4.13
N ILE A 211 17.08 11.01 -4.84
CA ILE A 211 17.60 10.65 -6.17
C ILE A 211 16.93 11.54 -7.21
N GLY A 212 17.70 12.39 -7.82
CA GLY A 212 17.24 13.33 -8.84
C GLY A 212 16.97 12.70 -10.20
N PRO A 213 16.39 13.47 -11.12
CA PRO A 213 16.25 13.06 -12.52
C PRO A 213 17.62 12.94 -13.20
N GLY A 214 17.69 12.22 -14.30
CA GLY A 214 18.85 12.17 -15.18
C GLY A 214 18.99 13.46 -16.00
N ASP A 215 20.17 13.69 -16.55
CA ASP A 215 20.44 14.83 -17.44
C ASP A 215 20.03 14.59 -18.91
N THR A 216 19.53 13.41 -19.23
CA THR A 216 19.22 12.96 -20.58
C THR A 216 17.74 12.65 -20.71
N TYR A 217 17.10 13.09 -21.82
CA TYR A 217 15.73 12.75 -22.17
C TYR A 217 15.57 11.22 -22.38
N PRO A 218 14.50 10.58 -21.86
CA PRO A 218 13.34 11.16 -21.17
C PRO A 218 13.48 11.22 -19.64
N PHE A 219 14.64 10.87 -19.08
CA PHE A 219 14.88 10.75 -17.63
C PHE A 219 15.03 12.10 -16.93
N ASP A 220 15.23 13.19 -17.68
CA ASP A 220 15.19 14.57 -17.20
C ASP A 220 13.85 14.97 -16.55
N ARG A 221 12.82 14.18 -16.78
CA ARG A 221 11.47 14.38 -16.25
C ARG A 221 11.02 13.30 -15.27
N ALA A 222 11.87 12.35 -14.91
CA ALA A 222 11.49 11.13 -14.21
C ALA A 222 10.61 11.37 -12.97
N PHE A 223 10.86 12.43 -12.21
CA PHE A 223 10.18 12.69 -10.93
C PHE A 223 9.42 14.02 -10.91
N GLN A 224 9.02 14.52 -12.08
CA GLN A 224 8.13 15.67 -12.16
C GLN A 224 6.76 15.34 -11.57
N SER A 225 6.32 16.09 -10.56
CA SER A 225 5.03 15.99 -9.91
C SER A 225 4.59 17.36 -9.39
N LYS A 226 3.31 17.69 -9.53
CA LYS A 226 2.76 18.97 -9.06
C LYS A 226 2.34 18.89 -7.59
N ASN A 227 1.92 17.71 -7.16
CA ASN A 227 1.39 17.40 -5.86
C ASN A 227 1.65 15.91 -5.50
N VAL A 228 1.24 15.50 -4.33
CA VAL A 228 1.43 14.13 -3.81
C VAL A 228 0.67 13.10 -4.66
N GLN A 229 -0.50 13.43 -5.19
CA GLN A 229 -1.32 12.52 -5.99
C GLN A 229 -0.63 12.12 -7.31
N GLU A 230 0.32 12.92 -7.79
CA GLU A 230 1.03 12.66 -9.04
C GLU A 230 2.32 11.85 -8.89
N ILE A 231 2.75 11.47 -7.67
CA ILE A 231 4.03 10.74 -7.47
C ILE A 231 4.09 9.39 -8.18
N TYR A 232 2.94 8.72 -8.35
CA TYR A 232 2.83 7.47 -9.13
C TYR A 232 2.59 7.70 -10.63
N SER A 233 2.22 8.92 -11.02
CA SER A 233 2.03 9.26 -12.42
C SER A 233 3.36 9.34 -13.13
N THR A 234 3.35 9.06 -14.42
CA THR A 234 4.53 9.14 -15.27
C THR A 234 4.41 10.34 -16.19
N PRO A 235 5.41 11.22 -16.23
CA PRO A 235 5.44 12.36 -17.15
C PRO A 235 5.33 11.92 -18.62
N SER A 236 4.73 12.74 -19.45
CA SER A 236 4.61 12.47 -20.90
C SER A 236 5.98 12.22 -21.53
N GLY A 237 6.08 11.15 -22.30
CA GLY A 237 7.32 10.74 -22.99
C GLY A 237 8.21 9.78 -22.22
N LEU A 238 7.90 9.51 -20.95
CA LEU A 238 8.58 8.49 -20.15
C LEU A 238 7.65 7.28 -19.98
N PRO A 239 8.01 6.06 -20.40
CA PRO A 239 7.24 4.85 -20.09
C PRO A 239 7.11 4.62 -18.60
N ALA A 240 5.96 4.11 -18.14
CA ALA A 240 5.65 3.96 -16.71
C ALA A 240 6.71 3.15 -15.95
N GLU A 241 7.10 1.99 -16.47
CA GLU A 241 8.10 1.13 -15.84
C GLU A 241 9.51 1.76 -15.80
N TRP A 242 9.85 2.61 -16.78
CA TRP A 242 11.21 3.19 -16.86
C TRP A 242 11.55 4.11 -15.71
N LYS A 243 10.55 4.82 -15.16
CA LYS A 243 10.74 5.65 -13.97
C LYS A 243 11.24 4.81 -12.78
N ASP A 244 10.64 3.64 -12.58
CA ASP A 244 10.92 2.76 -11.46
C ASP A 244 12.23 1.99 -11.66
N LEU A 245 12.49 1.52 -12.89
CA LEU A 245 13.73 0.87 -13.28
C LEU A 245 14.93 1.83 -13.16
N TYR A 246 14.75 3.07 -13.62
CA TYR A 246 15.74 4.14 -13.46
C TYR A 246 16.04 4.41 -12.00
N PHE A 247 15.00 4.60 -11.18
CA PHE A 247 15.15 4.84 -9.74
C PHE A 247 15.93 3.70 -9.08
N SER A 248 15.56 2.46 -9.33
CA SER A 248 16.21 1.30 -8.74
C SER A 248 17.70 1.24 -9.08
N LYS A 249 18.07 1.48 -10.34
CA LYS A 249 19.48 1.48 -10.75
C LYS A 249 20.27 2.65 -10.16
N ALA A 250 19.66 3.85 -10.12
CA ALA A 250 20.29 5.03 -9.55
C ALA A 250 20.48 4.90 -8.01
N VAL A 251 19.51 4.30 -7.30
CA VAL A 251 19.66 3.97 -5.87
C VAL A 251 20.84 3.04 -5.64
N ALA A 252 20.96 1.96 -6.41
CA ALA A 252 22.07 1.03 -6.24
C ALA A 252 23.45 1.71 -6.51
N ALA A 253 23.54 2.55 -7.54
CA ALA A 253 24.74 3.36 -7.79
C ALA A 253 25.06 4.32 -6.63
N PHE A 254 24.03 4.94 -6.05
CA PHE A 254 24.21 5.80 -4.87
C PHE A 254 24.65 5.02 -3.63
N ILE A 255 24.04 3.88 -3.33
CA ILE A 255 24.44 3.03 -2.19
C ILE A 255 25.87 2.55 -2.35
N GLN A 256 26.25 2.12 -3.56
CA GLN A 256 27.62 1.71 -3.88
C GLN A 256 28.61 2.90 -3.68
N HIS A 257 28.22 4.10 -4.10
CA HIS A 257 29.03 5.31 -3.89
C HIS A 257 29.20 5.63 -2.40
N GLN A 258 28.13 5.53 -1.61
CA GLN A 258 28.16 5.75 -0.16
C GLN A 258 29.09 4.73 0.55
N ASN A 259 29.07 3.47 0.11
CA ASN A 259 29.89 2.42 0.72
C ASN A 259 31.37 2.51 0.31
N LYS A 260 31.69 3.16 -0.81
CA LYS A 260 33.05 3.40 -1.30
C LYS A 260 33.69 4.72 -0.80
N ASN A 261 32.87 5.66 -0.31
CA ASN A 261 33.39 6.92 0.21
C ASN A 261 34.09 6.71 1.54
N ASP A 262 35.25 6.10 1.43
CA ASP A 262 36.35 6.12 2.38
C ASP A 262 36.93 7.56 2.45
N ASP A 263 36.22 8.47 3.06
CA ASP A 263 36.90 9.50 3.83
C ASP A 263 37.51 8.79 5.05
N ILE A 264 38.51 7.95 4.75
CA ILE A 264 39.39 7.38 5.75
C ILE A 264 40.06 8.58 6.40
N SER A 265 39.52 9.00 7.51
CA SER A 265 40.30 9.68 8.51
C SER A 265 41.51 8.77 8.74
N LEU A 266 42.70 9.21 8.37
CA LEU A 266 43.99 8.54 8.55
C LEU A 266 44.27 8.06 10.00
N PHE A 267 43.29 8.18 10.89
CA PHE A 267 43.33 7.86 12.32
C PHE A 267 42.27 6.82 12.75
N ALA A 268 41.44 6.29 11.84
CA ALA A 268 40.48 5.24 12.20
C ALA A 268 41.15 3.87 12.13
N THR A 269 41.49 3.34 13.28
CA THR A 269 42.09 1.98 13.45
C THR A 269 41.06 0.84 13.33
N ALA A 270 39.82 1.11 12.94
CA ALA A 270 38.79 0.10 12.69
C ALA A 270 38.06 0.45 11.39
N VAL A 271 38.00 -0.51 10.47
CA VAL A 271 37.11 -0.45 9.29
C VAL A 271 35.68 -0.39 9.83
N THR A 272 35.08 0.80 9.80
CA THR A 272 33.69 0.97 10.19
C THR A 272 32.83 0.75 8.95
N ARG A 273 32.01 -0.28 8.95
CA ARG A 273 30.98 -0.50 7.94
C ARG A 273 30.14 0.77 7.82
N MET A 274 30.04 1.34 6.61
CA MET A 274 29.29 2.59 6.39
C MET A 274 27.79 2.35 6.34
N ILE A 275 27.36 1.19 5.83
CA ILE A 275 25.98 0.77 5.70
C ILE A 275 25.86 -0.65 6.25
N ASP A 276 25.07 -0.84 7.31
CA ASP A 276 24.87 -2.18 7.85
C ASP A 276 23.68 -2.88 7.15
N VAL A 277 22.62 -2.14 6.83
CA VAL A 277 21.37 -2.68 6.25
C VAL A 277 20.84 -1.79 5.15
N VAL A 278 20.48 -2.38 4.02
CA VAL A 278 19.63 -1.76 3.00
C VAL A 278 18.28 -2.43 3.03
N HIS A 279 17.26 -1.67 3.43
CA HIS A 279 15.89 -2.15 3.59
C HIS A 279 15.01 -1.60 2.47
N VAL A 280 14.63 -2.45 1.54
CA VAL A 280 13.85 -2.12 0.35
C VAL A 280 12.36 -2.31 0.64
N HIS A 281 11.55 -1.29 0.35
CA HIS A 281 10.11 -1.30 0.55
C HIS A 281 9.37 -1.27 -0.78
N GLY A 282 8.47 -2.23 -0.96
CA GLY A 282 7.56 -2.30 -2.11
C GLY A 282 8.18 -2.92 -3.36
N ALA A 283 7.38 -3.66 -4.09
CA ALA A 283 7.80 -4.50 -5.21
C ALA A 283 8.40 -3.71 -6.39
N THR A 284 7.99 -2.48 -6.60
CA THR A 284 8.54 -1.62 -7.65
C THR A 284 10.01 -1.25 -7.44
N ASN A 285 10.55 -1.47 -6.23
CA ASN A 285 11.95 -1.23 -5.87
C ASN A 285 12.77 -2.52 -5.81
N ALA A 286 12.17 -3.70 -6.07
CA ALA A 286 12.83 -5.01 -5.92
C ALA A 286 14.15 -5.14 -6.72
N LEU A 287 14.22 -4.47 -7.89
CA LEU A 287 15.46 -4.47 -8.70
C LEU A 287 16.67 -3.81 -8.02
N VAL A 288 16.48 -3.01 -6.98
CA VAL A 288 17.58 -2.49 -6.15
C VAL A 288 18.40 -3.65 -5.58
N LEU A 289 17.71 -4.70 -5.09
CA LEU A 289 18.35 -5.90 -4.53
C LEU A 289 19.24 -6.60 -5.56
N HIS A 290 18.76 -6.73 -6.80
CA HIS A 290 19.54 -7.33 -7.88
C HIS A 290 20.83 -6.55 -8.17
N TYR A 291 20.77 -5.23 -8.31
CA TYR A 291 21.96 -4.43 -8.58
C TYR A 291 22.94 -4.43 -7.41
N LEU A 292 22.43 -4.41 -6.18
CA LEU A 292 23.27 -4.49 -4.98
C LEU A 292 23.92 -5.86 -4.87
N GLN A 293 23.18 -6.97 -5.10
CA GLN A 293 23.74 -8.31 -5.10
C GLN A 293 24.84 -8.45 -6.15
N GLN A 294 24.61 -7.95 -7.38
CA GLN A 294 25.67 -7.94 -8.39
C GLN A 294 26.92 -7.13 -7.96
N SER A 295 26.72 -6.07 -7.20
CA SER A 295 27.82 -5.25 -6.69
C SER A 295 28.58 -5.98 -5.57
N ILE A 296 27.87 -6.73 -4.74
CA ILE A 296 28.44 -7.61 -3.70
C ILE A 296 29.25 -8.72 -4.37
N ASP A 297 28.70 -9.43 -5.33
CA ASP A 297 29.35 -10.55 -6.06
C ASP A 297 30.63 -10.08 -6.80
N LYS A 298 30.64 -8.83 -7.25
CA LYS A 298 31.84 -8.21 -7.89
C LYS A 298 32.84 -7.66 -6.86
N GLY A 299 32.60 -7.81 -5.56
CA GLY A 299 33.44 -7.23 -4.49
C GLY A 299 33.42 -5.70 -4.44
N ALA A 300 32.48 -5.07 -5.13
CA ALA A 300 32.41 -3.60 -5.21
C ALA A 300 31.81 -2.95 -3.95
N MET A 301 31.27 -3.75 -3.03
CA MET A 301 30.72 -3.31 -1.74
C MET A 301 31.68 -3.52 -0.55
N GLY A 302 32.94 -3.93 -0.81
CA GLY A 302 33.93 -4.19 0.22
C GLY A 302 33.82 -5.57 0.85
N GLU A 303 34.63 -5.82 1.91
CA GLU A 303 34.70 -7.14 2.59
C GLU A 303 33.46 -7.42 3.45
N GLU A 304 32.80 -6.38 3.93
CA GLU A 304 31.60 -6.48 4.76
C GLU A 304 30.39 -5.82 4.04
N PRO A 305 29.70 -6.50 3.13
CA PRO A 305 28.54 -5.95 2.44
C PRO A 305 27.36 -5.73 3.40
N PRO A 306 26.42 -4.81 3.09
CA PRO A 306 25.22 -4.62 3.87
C PRO A 306 24.27 -5.82 3.76
N ALA A 307 23.48 -6.07 4.79
CA ALA A 307 22.35 -6.98 4.70
C ALA A 307 21.23 -6.38 3.86
N LEU A 308 20.64 -7.20 3.00
CA LEU A 308 19.57 -6.83 2.09
C LEU A 308 18.22 -7.31 2.64
N ILE A 309 17.37 -6.40 3.04
CA ILE A 309 16.03 -6.71 3.58
C ILE A 309 14.96 -6.23 2.60
N TYR A 310 13.92 -7.03 2.43
CA TYR A 310 12.81 -6.71 1.53
C TYR A 310 11.47 -6.79 2.25
N THR A 311 10.70 -5.67 2.27
CA THR A 311 9.34 -5.64 2.84
C THR A 311 8.29 -5.51 1.76
N LEU A 312 7.34 -6.44 1.77
CA LEU A 312 6.11 -6.45 0.99
C LEU A 312 4.98 -5.81 1.82
N HIS A 313 4.34 -4.79 1.25
CA HIS A 313 3.28 -4.02 1.90
C HIS A 313 1.87 -4.41 1.46
N ASP A 314 1.76 -5.07 0.31
CA ASP A 314 0.50 -5.57 -0.24
C ASP A 314 0.72 -6.95 -0.87
N TYR A 315 -0.23 -7.87 -0.70
CA TYR A 315 -0.08 -9.20 -1.26
C TYR A 315 -0.56 -9.30 -2.71
N LEU A 316 -1.63 -8.56 -3.09
CA LEU A 316 -2.19 -8.65 -4.44
C LEU A 316 -1.31 -8.00 -5.49
N ASP A 317 -0.89 -6.76 -5.23
CA ASP A 317 -0.15 -5.97 -6.21
C ASP A 317 1.36 -6.21 -6.13
N GLU A 318 1.89 -6.63 -4.98
CA GLU A 318 3.32 -6.73 -4.76
C GLU A 318 3.88 -8.14 -4.94
N LEU A 319 3.22 -9.19 -4.45
CA LEU A 319 3.73 -10.56 -4.61
C LEU A 319 3.89 -10.94 -6.09
N GLN A 320 2.93 -10.62 -6.92
CA GLN A 320 2.94 -10.93 -8.35
C GLN A 320 3.51 -9.81 -9.23
N TYR A 321 4.18 -8.81 -8.63
CA TYR A 321 4.68 -7.68 -9.39
C TYR A 321 5.75 -8.10 -10.41
N SER A 322 5.59 -7.62 -11.62
CA SER A 322 6.45 -7.95 -12.76
C SER A 322 6.61 -6.76 -13.69
N ASN A 323 7.71 -6.76 -14.43
CA ASN A 323 8.01 -5.77 -15.47
C ASN A 323 8.13 -6.46 -16.83
N GLU A 324 7.95 -5.71 -17.90
CA GLU A 324 8.24 -6.21 -19.23
C GLU A 324 9.74 -6.42 -19.41
N ILE A 325 10.13 -7.61 -19.91
CA ILE A 325 11.54 -7.99 -20.10
C ILE A 325 12.28 -6.96 -20.95
N VAL A 326 11.67 -6.49 -22.04
CA VAL A 326 12.26 -5.48 -22.94
C VAL A 326 12.57 -4.15 -22.24
N ASN A 327 11.82 -3.79 -21.19
CA ASN A 327 12.10 -2.62 -20.39
C ASN A 327 13.23 -2.88 -19.40
N VAL A 328 13.19 -4.03 -18.71
CA VAL A 328 14.23 -4.41 -17.74
C VAL A 328 15.60 -4.50 -18.42
N GLN A 329 15.68 -5.12 -19.60
CA GLN A 329 16.93 -5.29 -20.36
C GLN A 329 17.69 -3.97 -20.63
N LYS A 330 16.97 -2.83 -20.74
CA LYS A 330 17.60 -1.52 -20.94
C LYS A 330 18.42 -1.05 -19.75
N PHE A 331 18.09 -1.53 -18.57
CA PHE A 331 18.73 -1.14 -17.31
C PHE A 331 19.71 -2.21 -16.80
N MET A 332 19.74 -3.41 -17.39
CA MET A 332 20.68 -4.47 -17.01
C MET A 332 22.09 -4.21 -17.55
N ASP A 333 23.10 -4.55 -16.75
CA ASP A 333 24.49 -4.51 -17.15
C ASP A 333 24.77 -5.68 -18.12
N ARG A 334 25.52 -5.43 -19.19
CA ARG A 334 25.96 -6.47 -20.12
C ARG A 334 27.09 -7.27 -19.48
N ARG A 335 26.97 -8.59 -19.35
CA ARG A 335 28.17 -9.42 -19.25
C ARG A 335 28.87 -9.43 -20.62
N VAL A 336 30.14 -9.06 -20.64
CA VAL A 336 30.96 -9.11 -21.82
C VAL A 336 31.27 -10.59 -22.11
N HIS A 337 30.53 -11.22 -23.00
CA HIS A 337 30.99 -12.39 -23.73
C HIS A 337 31.30 -11.97 -25.17
N SER A 338 32.27 -12.67 -25.77
CA SER A 338 32.91 -12.37 -27.05
C SER A 338 31.96 -11.90 -28.17
N GLU A 339 32.49 -11.06 -29.05
CA GLU A 339 31.77 -10.34 -30.14
C GLU A 339 31.06 -11.24 -31.19
N ASP A 340 31.07 -12.58 -31.03
CA ASP A 340 30.59 -13.53 -32.02
C ASP A 340 29.17 -14.08 -31.81
N ASP A 341 28.47 -13.70 -30.74
CA ASP A 341 27.17 -14.29 -30.37
C ASP A 341 25.99 -13.28 -30.54
N GLU A 342 25.71 -12.84 -31.78
CA GLU A 342 24.54 -12.04 -32.06
C GLU A 342 23.17 -12.78 -31.99
N GLU A 343 23.18 -14.12 -32.06
CA GLU A 343 21.95 -14.94 -32.04
C GLU A 343 21.42 -15.26 -30.65
N ASP A 344 22.20 -15.11 -29.57
CA ASP A 344 21.82 -15.49 -28.20
C ASP A 344 21.43 -14.31 -27.30
N MET A 345 21.04 -13.18 -27.86
CA MET A 345 20.69 -11.97 -27.06
C MET A 345 19.49 -12.16 -26.11
N PHE A 346 18.71 -13.22 -26.26
CA PHE A 346 17.56 -13.55 -25.43
C PHE A 346 17.87 -14.53 -24.28
N LEU A 347 18.98 -15.28 -24.31
CA LEU A 347 19.22 -16.40 -23.39
C LEU A 347 20.28 -16.16 -22.31
N GLN A 348 21.00 -15.05 -22.33
CA GLN A 348 22.07 -14.79 -21.34
C GLN A 348 21.75 -13.67 -20.34
N MET A 349 20.55 -13.72 -19.77
CA MET A 349 20.25 -12.96 -18.56
C MET A 349 20.60 -13.82 -17.33
N ASP A 350 21.91 -14.12 -17.16
CA ASP A 350 22.43 -14.91 -16.05
C ASP A 350 21.90 -14.37 -14.70
N GLY A 351 21.23 -15.24 -13.97
CA GLY A 351 20.67 -14.97 -12.65
C GLY A 351 19.22 -14.49 -12.62
N ILE A 352 18.65 -13.98 -13.73
CA ILE A 352 17.25 -13.52 -13.75
C ILE A 352 16.34 -14.39 -14.63
N SER A 353 16.93 -15.29 -15.43
CA SER A 353 16.17 -16.20 -16.30
C SER A 353 15.07 -17.00 -15.55
N PRO A 354 15.27 -17.48 -14.31
CA PRO A 354 14.24 -18.20 -13.57
C PRO A 354 12.97 -17.39 -13.30
N TYR A 355 13.08 -16.06 -13.33
CA TYR A 355 11.94 -15.16 -13.06
C TYR A 355 11.27 -14.64 -14.33
N CYS A 356 11.77 -15.06 -15.51
CA CYS A 356 11.23 -14.66 -16.80
C CYS A 356 10.20 -15.66 -17.29
N HIS A 357 8.96 -15.22 -17.50
CA HIS A 357 7.86 -16.01 -18.00
C HIS A 357 7.11 -15.25 -19.10
N GLY A 358 7.08 -15.82 -20.31
CA GLY A 358 6.60 -15.12 -21.49
C GLY A 358 7.40 -13.82 -21.72
N HIS A 359 6.70 -12.71 -21.82
CA HIS A 359 7.32 -11.38 -22.01
C HIS A 359 7.55 -10.60 -20.71
N ARG A 360 7.27 -11.21 -19.56
CA ARG A 360 7.36 -10.56 -18.24
C ARG A 360 8.43 -11.21 -17.36
N MET A 361 9.08 -10.37 -16.56
CA MET A 361 9.98 -10.75 -15.49
C MET A 361 9.31 -10.45 -14.14
N PHE A 362 9.15 -11.47 -13.31
CA PHE A 362 8.59 -11.37 -11.96
C PHE A 362 9.64 -10.84 -10.99
N THR A 363 9.77 -9.52 -10.95
CA THR A 363 10.80 -8.83 -10.17
C THR A 363 10.61 -8.99 -8.68
N SER A 364 9.37 -9.17 -8.20
CA SER A 364 9.12 -9.44 -6.78
C SER A 364 9.63 -10.81 -6.35
N ALA A 365 9.39 -11.86 -7.15
CA ALA A 365 9.93 -13.20 -6.87
C ALA A 365 11.47 -13.19 -6.79
N MET A 366 12.12 -12.50 -7.73
CA MET A 366 13.55 -12.28 -7.70
C MET A 366 13.99 -11.53 -6.44
N GLY A 367 13.30 -10.45 -6.06
CA GLY A 367 13.60 -9.69 -4.85
C GLY A 367 13.49 -10.53 -3.58
N ILE A 368 12.51 -11.43 -3.51
CA ILE A 368 12.32 -12.37 -2.41
C ILE A 368 13.52 -13.32 -2.31
N ASP A 369 13.99 -13.90 -3.43
CA ASP A 369 15.12 -14.84 -3.43
C ASP A 369 16.45 -14.16 -3.13
N LEU A 370 16.66 -12.91 -3.55
CA LEU A 370 17.91 -12.17 -3.38
C LEU A 370 18.04 -11.47 -2.04
N ALA A 371 16.96 -11.31 -1.29
CA ALA A 371 17.01 -10.71 0.03
C ALA A 371 17.55 -11.69 1.08
N ASP A 372 18.36 -11.19 2.02
CA ASP A 372 18.80 -11.95 3.19
C ASP A 372 17.67 -12.25 4.16
N ALA A 373 16.64 -11.39 4.19
CA ALA A 373 15.37 -11.66 4.82
C ALA A 373 14.23 -10.86 4.18
N VAL A 374 13.04 -11.45 4.17
CA VAL A 374 11.82 -10.87 3.61
C VAL A 374 10.79 -10.68 4.70
N THR A 375 10.13 -9.52 4.72
CA THR A 375 9.06 -9.28 5.68
C THR A 375 7.74 -8.98 4.99
N PHE A 376 6.65 -9.35 5.65
CA PHE A 376 5.31 -8.93 5.33
C PHE A 376 4.73 -8.11 6.49
N VAL A 377 3.88 -7.14 6.20
CA VAL A 377 3.38 -6.16 7.19
C VAL A 377 2.32 -6.69 8.15
N SER A 378 2.11 -8.00 8.18
CA SER A 378 1.15 -8.72 9.02
C SER A 378 1.64 -10.15 9.27
N LYS A 379 1.57 -10.61 10.50
CA LYS A 379 1.94 -11.99 10.89
C LYS A 379 0.92 -13.00 10.38
N SER A 380 -0.35 -12.69 10.53
CA SER A 380 -1.45 -13.56 10.09
C SER A 380 -1.39 -13.78 8.58
N MET A 381 -1.21 -12.71 7.79
CA MET A 381 -1.11 -12.85 6.35
C MET A 381 0.17 -13.55 5.90
N ALA A 382 1.31 -13.29 6.52
CA ALA A 382 2.54 -14.03 6.21
C ALA A 382 2.34 -15.54 6.44
N LYS A 383 1.69 -15.90 7.55
CA LYS A 383 1.31 -17.28 7.85
C LYS A 383 0.37 -17.86 6.79
N ASP A 384 -0.68 -17.12 6.44
CA ASP A 384 -1.68 -17.58 5.46
C ASP A 384 -1.11 -17.75 4.06
N ILE A 385 -0.14 -16.90 3.66
CA ILE A 385 0.59 -17.04 2.39
C ILE A 385 1.45 -18.33 2.42
N VAL A 386 2.25 -18.52 3.47
CA VAL A 386 3.18 -19.67 3.59
C VAL A 386 2.42 -20.99 3.70
N GLU A 387 1.35 -21.05 4.48
CA GLU A 387 0.54 -22.25 4.70
C GLU A 387 -0.49 -22.51 3.58
N GLY A 388 -0.52 -21.64 2.54
CA GLY A 388 -1.37 -21.80 1.36
C GLY A 388 -2.85 -21.55 1.59
N ARG A 389 -3.20 -20.78 2.64
CA ARG A 389 -4.58 -20.36 2.93
C ARG A 389 -5.04 -19.17 2.11
N LEU A 390 -4.09 -18.35 1.64
CA LEU A 390 -4.37 -17.27 0.69
C LEU A 390 -4.06 -17.71 -0.72
N ASP A 391 -5.06 -17.58 -1.59
CA ASP A 391 -4.91 -17.81 -3.03
C ASP A 391 -4.75 -16.48 -3.76
N PHE A 392 -3.82 -16.40 -4.73
CA PHE A 392 -3.60 -15.23 -5.55
C PHE A 392 -3.20 -15.61 -6.97
N TYR A 393 -3.51 -14.73 -7.90
CA TYR A 393 -3.22 -14.93 -9.30
C TYR A 393 -1.71 -15.07 -9.54
N LEU A 394 -1.29 -16.05 -10.37
CA LEU A 394 0.11 -16.36 -10.68
C LEU A 394 0.96 -16.78 -9.46
N LYS A 395 0.34 -17.31 -8.41
CA LYS A 395 1.06 -17.82 -7.22
C LYS A 395 2.16 -18.83 -7.57
N GLU A 396 1.94 -19.62 -8.62
CA GLU A 396 2.86 -20.64 -9.10
C GLU A 396 4.23 -20.09 -9.49
N LEU A 397 4.30 -18.81 -9.87
CA LEU A 397 5.53 -18.13 -10.28
C LEU A 397 6.30 -17.47 -9.11
N VAL A 398 5.66 -17.35 -7.95
CA VAL A 398 6.20 -16.59 -6.81
C VAL A 398 6.27 -17.42 -5.54
N LEU A 399 5.32 -18.33 -5.31
CA LEU A 399 5.20 -19.06 -4.05
C LEU A 399 6.46 -19.91 -3.76
N GLY A 400 7.13 -20.41 -4.79
CA GLY A 400 8.40 -21.12 -4.64
C GLY A 400 9.45 -20.30 -3.91
N SER A 401 9.63 -19.03 -4.28
CA SER A 401 10.56 -18.10 -3.62
C SER A 401 10.14 -17.81 -2.18
N VAL A 402 8.84 -17.59 -1.94
CA VAL A 402 8.31 -17.39 -0.57
C VAL A 402 8.59 -18.60 0.33
N LEU A 403 8.30 -19.82 -0.16
CA LEU A 403 8.51 -21.05 0.60
C LEU A 403 9.99 -21.33 0.86
N ASN A 404 10.88 -20.99 -0.08
CA ASN A 404 12.33 -21.09 0.10
C ASN A 404 12.82 -20.22 1.27
N GLN A 405 12.32 -19.00 1.37
CA GLN A 405 12.65 -18.10 2.48
C GLN A 405 11.99 -18.52 3.80
N ALA A 406 10.75 -19.01 3.73
CA ALA A 406 10.01 -19.48 4.91
C ALA A 406 10.69 -20.71 5.57
N GLU A 407 11.20 -21.66 4.78
CA GLU A 407 11.96 -22.81 5.30
C GLU A 407 13.23 -22.43 6.05
N LYS A 408 13.85 -21.30 5.68
CA LYS A 408 15.01 -20.75 6.36
C LYS A 408 14.63 -19.86 7.54
N ASN A 409 13.33 -19.69 7.84
CA ASN A 409 12.79 -18.73 8.80
C ASN A 409 13.16 -17.27 8.48
N LEU A 410 13.29 -16.95 7.19
CA LEU A 410 13.66 -15.63 6.67
C LEU A 410 12.50 -14.94 5.92
N PHE A 411 11.32 -15.57 5.85
CA PHE A 411 10.07 -14.93 5.46
C PHE A 411 9.20 -14.75 6.70
N VAL A 412 9.11 -13.53 7.22
CA VAL A 412 8.48 -13.26 8.51
C VAL A 412 7.44 -12.14 8.43
N GLY A 413 6.34 -12.28 9.14
CA GLY A 413 5.38 -11.21 9.33
C GLY A 413 5.81 -10.31 10.49
N ILE A 414 5.92 -9.01 10.24
CA ILE A 414 6.09 -8.00 11.27
C ILE A 414 4.90 -7.05 11.17
N THR A 415 3.97 -7.20 12.12
CA THR A 415 2.74 -6.43 12.13
C THR A 415 3.03 -4.95 12.30
N ASN A 416 2.50 -4.11 11.41
CA ASN A 416 2.66 -2.66 11.49
C ASN A 416 2.16 -2.10 12.83
N GLY A 417 2.58 -0.89 13.14
CA GLY A 417 2.10 -0.13 14.29
C GLY A 417 1.27 1.09 13.88
N VAL A 418 0.66 1.73 14.86
CA VAL A 418 -0.03 3.01 14.71
C VAL A 418 0.95 4.16 14.92
N ASP A 419 0.90 5.16 14.04
CA ASP A 419 1.73 6.36 14.14
C ASP A 419 1.04 7.44 14.97
N PHE A 420 1.36 7.48 16.27
CA PHE A 420 0.88 8.52 17.18
C PHE A 420 1.55 9.89 16.95
N GLY A 421 2.60 9.98 16.15
CA GLY A 421 3.26 11.24 15.84
C GLY A 421 2.42 12.14 14.94
N ASN A 422 1.80 11.55 13.92
CA ASN A 422 0.99 12.26 12.92
C ASN A 422 -0.51 12.17 13.18
N LEU A 423 -0.99 11.06 13.74
CA LEU A 423 -2.40 10.83 14.06
C LEU A 423 -2.57 10.74 15.58
N ASN A 424 -2.79 11.89 16.20
CA ASN A 424 -2.94 11.99 17.65
C ASN A 424 -4.13 12.91 17.99
N PRO A 425 -5.29 12.37 18.40
CA PRO A 425 -6.47 13.18 18.66
C PRO A 425 -6.33 14.14 19.85
N TRP A 426 -5.29 13.98 20.69
CA TRP A 426 -5.01 14.90 21.82
C TRP A 426 -4.19 16.12 21.42
N THR A 427 -3.28 15.95 20.43
CA THR A 427 -2.25 16.96 20.13
C THR A 427 -2.27 17.49 18.70
N MET A 428 -3.11 16.95 17.81
CA MET A 428 -3.21 17.44 16.43
C MET A 428 -3.60 18.92 16.41
N ALA A 429 -2.81 19.74 15.71
CA ALA A 429 -3.02 21.17 15.59
C ALA A 429 -4.42 21.50 15.05
N ALA A 430 -4.90 20.79 14.01
CA ALA A 430 -6.21 20.98 13.42
C ALA A 430 -7.37 20.80 14.42
N LEU A 431 -7.27 19.83 15.33
CA LEU A 431 -8.29 19.60 16.35
C LEU A 431 -8.18 20.62 17.49
N ARG A 432 -6.96 21.00 17.89
CA ARG A 432 -6.72 22.00 18.93
C ARG A 432 -7.21 23.39 18.52
N GLU A 433 -6.96 23.80 17.28
CA GLU A 433 -7.36 25.11 16.74
C GLU A 433 -8.86 25.36 16.89
N HIS A 434 -9.66 24.30 16.86
CA HIS A 434 -11.13 24.37 16.96
C HIS A 434 -11.69 23.80 18.26
N ASP A 435 -10.82 23.54 19.25
CA ASP A 435 -11.20 22.93 20.55
C ASP A 435 -11.97 21.59 20.37
N LEU A 436 -11.44 20.72 19.52
CA LEU A 436 -11.99 19.39 19.21
C LEU A 436 -11.09 18.26 19.70
N SER A 437 -10.00 18.58 20.36
CA SER A 437 -9.04 17.59 20.87
C SER A 437 -9.62 16.78 22.01
N PHE A 438 -9.20 15.53 22.10
CA PHE A 438 -9.60 14.64 23.18
C PHE A 438 -9.02 15.11 24.53
N PRO A 439 -9.70 14.83 25.66
CA PRO A 439 -9.24 15.21 26.99
C PRO A 439 -7.96 14.46 27.36
N SER A 440 -7.05 15.15 28.00
CA SER A 440 -5.71 14.63 28.32
C SER A 440 -5.65 13.81 29.61
N ASN A 441 -6.62 13.94 30.51
CA ASN A 441 -6.44 13.57 31.91
C ASN A 441 -6.63 12.09 32.24
N GLU A 442 -7.26 11.29 31.39
CA GLU A 442 -7.57 9.88 31.71
C GLU A 442 -6.89 8.87 30.77
N PHE A 443 -6.35 9.34 29.64
CA PHE A 443 -5.85 8.48 28.57
C PHE A 443 -4.35 8.56 28.37
N VAL A 444 -3.76 9.55 28.97
CA VAL A 444 -2.37 9.87 28.83
C VAL A 444 -1.67 9.18 29.99
N GLY A 445 -0.77 8.25 29.72
CA GLY A 445 0.08 7.66 30.73
C GLY A 445 0.81 8.76 31.51
N GLN A 446 1.40 8.46 32.65
CA GLN A 446 2.11 9.43 33.48
C GLN A 446 3.09 10.30 32.69
N GLU A 447 3.69 9.76 31.63
CA GLU A 447 4.59 10.47 30.72
C GLU A 447 3.94 11.62 29.97
N GLU A 448 2.70 11.47 29.51
CA GLU A 448 2.00 12.54 28.79
C GLU A 448 1.38 13.58 29.73
N GLN A 449 1.09 13.22 30.99
CA GLN A 449 0.73 14.19 32.03
C GLN A 449 1.90 15.12 32.38
N GLU A 450 3.14 14.59 32.41
CA GLU A 450 4.34 15.41 32.57
C GLU A 450 4.57 16.35 31.39
N ILE A 451 4.20 15.94 30.18
CA ILE A 451 4.22 16.74 28.95
C ILE A 451 3.34 17.99 29.06
N LEU A 452 2.11 17.79 29.48
CA LEU A 452 1.14 18.86 29.68
C LEU A 452 1.55 19.77 30.83
N ALA A 453 2.13 19.20 31.89
CA ALA A 453 2.66 19.97 33.01
C ALA A 453 3.86 20.84 32.60
N LEU A 454 4.76 20.36 31.75
CA LEU A 454 5.90 21.11 31.21
C LEU A 454 5.49 22.19 30.20
N GLN A 455 4.48 21.94 29.38
CA GLN A 455 3.93 22.92 28.44
C GLN A 455 3.12 24.01 29.14
N ASN A 456 2.55 23.72 30.32
CA ASN A 456 1.77 24.65 31.12
C ASN A 456 2.60 25.32 32.26
N ALA A 457 3.88 24.97 32.43
CA ALA A 457 4.74 25.61 33.39
C ALA A 457 4.98 27.07 32.98
N PRO A 458 4.73 28.07 33.85
CA PRO A 458 5.06 29.45 33.55
C PRO A 458 6.55 29.56 33.25
N ALA A 459 6.89 30.23 32.14
CA ALA A 459 8.28 30.49 31.79
C ALA A 459 9.03 31.06 32.99
N ALA A 460 10.05 30.36 33.47
CA ALA A 460 10.92 30.88 34.51
C ALA A 460 11.56 32.17 34.01
N ASN A 461 11.30 33.29 34.70
CA ASN A 461 11.85 34.58 34.42
C ASN A 461 13.36 34.51 34.30
N GLY A 462 13.87 34.58 33.11
CA GLY A 462 15.25 34.82 32.78
C GLY A 462 15.26 35.87 31.70
N ASP A 463 15.75 37.08 32.06
CA ASP A 463 15.98 38.20 31.17
C ASP A 463 16.90 37.80 30.03
N ASP A 464 16.33 37.57 28.84
CA ASP A 464 17.00 37.80 27.55
C ASP A 464 15.93 37.88 26.46
N GLU A 465 15.75 39.11 25.96
CA GLU A 465 14.97 39.44 24.78
C GLU A 465 15.55 38.75 23.55
N GLN A 466 14.89 37.72 23.06
CA GLN A 466 14.95 37.35 21.63
C GLN A 466 13.54 36.93 21.17
N ASP A 467 13.03 37.78 20.31
CA ASP A 467 11.81 37.62 19.50
C ASP A 467 11.75 36.22 18.83
N THR A 468 11.03 35.31 19.43
CA THR A 468 10.50 34.16 18.75
C THR A 468 9.01 34.12 19.07
N ASP A 469 8.20 34.46 18.07
CA ASP A 469 6.77 34.22 18.04
C ASP A 469 6.52 32.72 18.20
N VAL A 470 6.52 32.24 19.44
CA VAL A 470 5.91 30.99 19.85
C VAL A 470 4.49 31.34 20.21
N PRO A 471 3.47 30.86 19.50
CA PRO A 471 2.09 31.10 19.90
C PRO A 471 1.91 30.54 21.30
N ALA A 472 1.67 31.41 22.25
CA ALA A 472 1.16 31.04 23.56
C ALA A 472 -0.19 30.37 23.35
N ALA A 473 -0.32 29.11 23.70
CA ALA A 473 -1.48 28.51 24.31
C ALA A 473 -1.36 26.99 24.31
N ALA A 474 -0.73 26.43 25.28
CA ALA A 474 -1.10 25.13 25.75
C ALA A 474 -2.42 25.26 26.54
N VAL A 475 -3.51 25.57 25.86
CA VAL A 475 -4.84 25.40 26.42
C VAL A 475 -5.13 23.91 26.32
N GLY A 476 -5.20 23.21 27.44
CA GLY A 476 -5.74 21.85 27.48
C GLY A 476 -7.14 21.82 26.87
N SER A 477 -7.56 20.68 26.33
CA SER A 477 -8.92 20.51 25.81
C SER A 477 -9.95 20.99 26.83
N SER A 478 -10.97 21.75 26.38
CA SER A 478 -12.11 22.14 27.23
C SER A 478 -13.02 20.95 27.54
N HIS A 479 -12.87 19.84 26.82
CA HIS A 479 -13.69 18.64 26.97
C HIS A 479 -13.22 17.78 28.13
N SER A 480 -14.18 17.31 28.93
CA SER A 480 -13.94 16.41 30.07
C SER A 480 -13.97 14.93 29.66
N THR A 481 -14.52 14.59 28.49
CA THR A 481 -14.69 13.21 27.99
C THR A 481 -14.43 13.13 26.50
N ILE A 482 -14.07 11.94 26.00
CA ILE A 482 -13.95 11.66 24.56
C ILE A 482 -15.30 11.87 23.88
N ARG A 483 -16.36 11.43 24.52
CA ARG A 483 -17.72 11.60 24.03
C ARG A 483 -18.04 13.07 23.76
N SER A 484 -17.75 13.98 24.69
CA SER A 484 -18.00 15.42 24.50
C SER A 484 -17.18 16.01 23.35
N ALA A 485 -15.94 15.57 23.17
CA ALA A 485 -15.10 15.98 22.03
C ALA A 485 -15.68 15.49 20.69
N LYS A 486 -16.20 14.26 20.62
CA LYS A 486 -16.86 13.71 19.42
C LYS A 486 -18.16 14.46 19.09
N GLU A 487 -18.96 14.80 20.09
CA GLU A 487 -20.17 15.62 19.95
C GLU A 487 -19.82 17.02 19.43
N ALA A 488 -18.76 17.63 19.96
CA ALA A 488 -18.26 18.92 19.48
C ALA A 488 -17.78 18.84 18.02
N ALA A 489 -17.09 17.77 17.63
CA ALA A 489 -16.67 17.57 16.25
C ALA A 489 -17.88 17.40 15.29
N LYS A 490 -18.94 16.70 15.69
CA LYS A 490 -20.20 16.66 14.92
C LYS A 490 -20.82 18.05 14.78
N HIS A 491 -20.84 18.82 15.87
CA HIS A 491 -21.37 20.18 15.84
C HIS A 491 -20.53 21.11 14.96
N PHE A 492 -19.21 20.96 14.98
CA PHE A 492 -18.30 21.71 14.11
C PHE A 492 -18.57 21.41 12.62
N LEU A 493 -18.74 20.15 12.25
CA LEU A 493 -19.11 19.76 10.88
C LEU A 493 -20.50 20.32 10.48
N TYR A 494 -21.46 20.34 11.41
CA TYR A 494 -22.77 20.91 11.18
C TYR A 494 -22.71 22.45 10.93
N THR A 495 -22.01 23.19 11.76
CA THR A 495 -21.85 24.64 11.60
C THR A 495 -21.14 25.03 10.30
N ASN A 496 -20.32 24.16 9.75
CA ASN A 496 -19.69 24.34 8.45
C ASN A 496 -20.49 23.76 7.27
N GLY A 497 -21.74 23.33 7.50
CA GLY A 497 -22.66 22.87 6.46
C GLY A 497 -22.34 21.48 5.89
N LEU A 498 -21.52 20.69 6.56
CA LEU A 498 -21.09 19.34 6.14
C LEU A 498 -21.97 18.23 6.71
N LEU A 499 -22.67 18.51 7.79
CA LEU A 499 -23.71 17.69 8.39
C LEU A 499 -25.01 18.50 8.51
N THR A 500 -26.13 17.81 8.72
CA THR A 500 -27.44 18.42 8.98
C THR A 500 -27.75 18.39 10.48
N GLU A 501 -28.73 19.21 10.95
CA GLU A 501 -29.15 19.20 12.34
C GLU A 501 -29.59 17.80 12.82
N GLN A 502 -30.20 17.01 11.93
CA GLN A 502 -30.61 15.64 12.24
C GLN A 502 -29.41 14.72 12.50
N ASP A 503 -28.26 15.00 11.89
CA ASP A 503 -27.07 14.17 12.03
C ASP A 503 -26.39 14.33 13.40
N LEU A 504 -26.70 15.41 14.15
CA LEU A 504 -26.19 15.61 15.50
C LEU A 504 -26.67 14.51 16.48
N THR A 505 -27.85 13.96 16.23
CA THR A 505 -28.46 12.93 17.09
C THR A 505 -28.44 11.53 16.49
N ARG A 506 -27.79 11.36 15.32
CA ARG A 506 -27.65 10.07 14.63
C ARG A 506 -26.26 9.47 14.83
N PRO A 507 -26.13 8.15 14.85
CA PRO A 507 -24.80 7.53 14.74
C PRO A 507 -24.20 7.80 13.36
N LEU A 508 -22.94 8.25 13.35
CA LEU A 508 -22.18 8.56 12.16
C LEU A 508 -21.27 7.38 11.80
N VAL A 509 -21.53 6.76 10.67
CA VAL A 509 -20.70 5.70 10.08
C VAL A 509 -19.81 6.32 9.02
N LEU A 510 -18.50 6.10 9.11
CA LEU A 510 -17.51 6.64 8.19
C LEU A 510 -16.82 5.49 7.45
N PHE A 511 -16.68 5.61 6.14
CA PHE A 511 -15.74 4.85 5.34
C PHE A 511 -14.66 5.78 4.81
N VAL A 512 -13.40 5.37 4.90
CA VAL A 512 -12.26 6.08 4.29
C VAL A 512 -11.39 5.09 3.55
N GLY A 513 -11.21 5.30 2.24
CA GLY A 513 -10.34 4.42 1.43
C GLY A 513 -10.46 4.68 -0.06
N ARG A 514 -9.50 4.20 -0.84
CA ARG A 514 -9.56 4.27 -2.30
C ARG A 514 -10.74 3.43 -2.81
N PHE A 515 -11.42 3.90 -3.85
CA PHE A 515 -12.52 3.15 -4.46
C PHE A 515 -11.97 2.01 -5.33
N GLN A 516 -11.59 0.91 -4.65
CA GLN A 516 -11.02 -0.31 -5.23
C GLN A 516 -11.88 -1.52 -4.89
N TYR A 517 -11.92 -2.52 -5.78
CA TYR A 517 -12.69 -3.75 -5.56
C TYR A 517 -12.33 -4.47 -4.26
N ASN A 518 -11.04 -4.55 -3.92
CA ASN A 518 -10.59 -5.21 -2.69
C ASN A 518 -11.05 -4.52 -1.39
N LYS A 519 -11.61 -3.31 -1.46
CA LYS A 519 -12.16 -2.59 -0.30
C LYS A 519 -13.65 -2.94 -0.04
N GLY A 520 -14.22 -3.94 -0.73
CA GLY A 520 -15.56 -4.43 -0.49
C GLY A 520 -16.66 -3.43 -0.84
N LEU A 521 -16.45 -2.64 -1.89
CA LEU A 521 -17.41 -1.60 -2.30
C LEU A 521 -18.73 -2.16 -2.80
N GLU A 522 -18.80 -3.43 -3.13
CA GLU A 522 -20.03 -4.17 -3.45
C GLU A 522 -21.00 -4.24 -2.27
N PHE A 523 -20.50 -4.17 -1.04
CA PHE A 523 -21.32 -4.16 0.18
C PHE A 523 -21.97 -2.81 0.47
N PHE A 524 -21.61 -1.74 -0.22
CA PHE A 524 -22.07 -0.39 0.10
C PHE A 524 -23.59 -0.19 -0.03
N THR A 525 -24.24 -0.86 -0.97
CA THR A 525 -25.69 -0.81 -1.08
C THR A 525 -26.36 -1.44 0.16
N THR A 526 -25.85 -2.58 0.61
CA THR A 526 -26.32 -3.25 1.84
C THR A 526 -26.06 -2.39 3.07
N ALA A 527 -24.83 -1.85 3.20
CA ALA A 527 -24.45 -0.97 4.30
C ALA A 527 -25.34 0.29 4.34
N SER A 528 -25.58 0.92 3.18
CA SER A 528 -26.46 2.10 3.07
C SER A 528 -27.89 1.79 3.49
N THR A 529 -28.41 0.60 3.12
CA THR A 529 -29.75 0.15 3.52
C THR A 529 -29.80 -0.07 5.02
N ALA A 530 -28.86 -0.83 5.58
CA ALA A 530 -28.82 -1.15 7.01
C ALA A 530 -28.65 0.12 7.87
N VAL A 531 -27.77 1.05 7.47
CA VAL A 531 -27.61 2.34 8.17
C VAL A 531 -28.90 3.16 8.14
N LYS A 532 -29.57 3.23 6.99
CA LYS A 532 -30.86 3.94 6.85
C LYS A 532 -31.95 3.34 7.74
N GLU A 533 -32.11 2.04 7.71
CA GLU A 533 -33.16 1.31 8.48
C GLU A 533 -32.94 1.48 9.99
N ASN A 534 -31.69 1.58 10.43
CA ASN A 534 -31.33 1.80 11.83
C ASN A 534 -31.22 3.29 12.22
N GLY A 535 -31.50 4.21 11.29
CA GLY A 535 -31.54 5.65 11.56
C GLY A 535 -30.17 6.33 11.68
N GLY A 536 -29.14 5.75 11.08
CA GLY A 536 -27.77 6.29 11.05
C GLY A 536 -27.51 7.22 9.85
N ARG A 537 -26.28 7.72 9.79
CA ARG A 537 -25.70 8.53 8.71
C ARG A 537 -24.45 7.85 8.19
N LEU A 538 -24.26 7.71 6.87
CA LEU A 538 -23.08 7.11 6.25
C LEU A 538 -22.34 8.17 5.42
N ILE A 539 -21.07 8.37 5.74
CA ILE A 539 -20.14 9.19 4.97
C ILE A 539 -19.16 8.25 4.26
N ILE A 540 -19.11 8.35 2.93
CA ILE A 540 -18.19 7.56 2.09
C ILE A 540 -17.13 8.51 1.54
N MET A 541 -15.93 8.41 2.05
CA MET A 541 -14.80 9.28 1.68
C MET A 541 -13.73 8.48 0.97
N GLY A 542 -13.35 8.89 -0.25
CA GLY A 542 -12.30 8.17 -0.96
C GLY A 542 -12.00 8.69 -2.36
N GLN A 543 -10.85 8.28 -2.88
CA GLN A 543 -10.39 8.64 -4.21
C GLN A 543 -10.84 7.61 -5.25
N PRO A 544 -11.27 8.03 -6.45
CA PRO A 544 -11.55 7.11 -7.54
C PRO A 544 -10.33 6.25 -7.89
N ASN A 545 -10.55 4.97 -8.15
CA ASN A 545 -9.54 4.03 -8.58
C ASN A 545 -10.16 3.03 -9.57
N ASN A 546 -10.02 1.72 -9.38
CA ASN A 546 -10.49 0.68 -10.30
C ASN A 546 -11.98 0.31 -10.13
N PHE A 547 -12.68 0.80 -9.11
CA PHE A 547 -14.12 0.61 -8.94
C PHE A 547 -14.90 1.77 -9.60
N PRO A 548 -16.03 1.50 -10.28
CA PRO A 548 -16.80 2.54 -10.98
C PRO A 548 -17.32 3.64 -10.06
N LEU A 549 -16.81 4.86 -10.19
CA LEU A 549 -17.21 6.01 -9.36
C LEU A 549 -18.73 6.25 -9.40
N ARG A 550 -19.36 6.05 -10.58
CA ARG A 550 -20.81 6.22 -10.74
C ARG A 550 -21.63 5.30 -9.82
N SER A 551 -21.14 4.10 -9.53
CA SER A 551 -21.82 3.18 -8.60
C SER A 551 -21.85 3.74 -7.19
N ILE A 552 -20.76 4.39 -6.76
CA ILE A 552 -20.65 5.00 -5.44
C ILE A 552 -21.48 6.28 -5.35
N THR A 553 -21.33 7.21 -6.30
CA THR A 553 -22.06 8.49 -6.30
C THR A 553 -23.57 8.30 -6.46
N ASN A 554 -24.00 7.19 -7.10
CA ASN A 554 -25.42 6.85 -7.20
C ASN A 554 -26.06 6.53 -5.84
N LEU A 555 -25.28 6.07 -4.86
CA LEU A 555 -25.76 5.79 -3.49
C LEU A 555 -26.28 7.05 -2.83
N GLU A 556 -25.65 8.19 -3.02
CA GLU A 556 -26.10 9.47 -2.47
C GLU A 556 -27.49 9.85 -2.99
N ARG A 557 -27.76 9.58 -4.27
CA ARG A 557 -29.08 9.79 -4.88
C ARG A 557 -30.14 8.80 -4.37
N LEU A 558 -29.77 7.51 -4.23
CA LEU A 558 -30.68 6.44 -3.79
C LEU A 558 -31.02 6.55 -2.29
N PHE A 559 -30.05 6.99 -1.49
CA PHE A 559 -30.15 7.09 -0.03
C PHE A 559 -30.05 8.55 0.43
N LYS A 560 -30.79 9.43 -0.27
CA LYS A 560 -30.81 10.86 0.03
C LYS A 560 -31.07 11.12 1.52
N GLY A 561 -30.24 11.96 2.15
CA GLY A 561 -30.32 12.27 3.58
C GLY A 561 -29.74 11.18 4.51
N THR A 562 -29.24 10.07 3.95
CA THR A 562 -28.54 9.03 4.70
C THR A 562 -27.09 8.89 4.26
N VAL A 563 -26.78 8.98 2.97
CA VAL A 563 -25.45 8.80 2.41
C VAL A 563 -24.92 10.12 1.86
N THR A 564 -23.65 10.41 2.12
CA THR A 564 -22.85 11.45 1.44
C THR A 564 -21.57 10.84 0.90
N VAL A 565 -21.21 11.21 -0.33
CA VAL A 565 -19.98 10.73 -1.00
C VAL A 565 -19.02 11.89 -1.21
N ILE A 566 -17.81 11.77 -0.67
CA ILE A 566 -16.75 12.78 -0.76
C ILE A 566 -15.60 12.16 -1.57
N SER A 567 -15.52 12.51 -2.86
CA SER A 567 -14.54 11.96 -3.79
C SER A 567 -13.46 12.95 -4.25
N ASP A 568 -13.57 14.22 -3.89
CA ASP A 568 -12.54 15.22 -4.21
C ASP A 568 -11.45 15.27 -3.13
N ALA A 569 -10.20 15.36 -3.57
CA ALA A 569 -9.04 15.31 -2.69
C ALA A 569 -9.00 16.51 -1.72
N LYS A 570 -9.38 17.70 -2.19
CA LYS A 570 -9.31 18.91 -1.37
C LYS A 570 -10.24 18.84 -0.17
N THR A 571 -11.51 18.42 -0.37
CA THR A 571 -12.44 18.23 0.73
C THR A 571 -11.97 17.15 1.71
N GLN A 572 -11.33 16.10 1.21
CA GLN A 572 -10.75 15.05 2.06
C GLN A 572 -9.60 15.58 2.91
N ASP A 573 -8.70 16.37 2.33
CA ASP A 573 -7.56 16.98 3.03
C ASP A 573 -8.03 18.01 4.06
N ASP A 574 -8.98 18.87 3.69
CA ASP A 574 -9.50 19.93 4.55
C ASP A 574 -10.36 19.40 5.72
N TRP A 575 -11.12 18.31 5.51
CA TRP A 575 -12.17 17.87 6.43
C TRP A 575 -12.03 16.45 6.99
N GLY A 576 -11.13 15.65 6.44
CA GLY A 576 -11.01 14.22 6.79
C GLY A 576 -10.74 13.96 8.28
N VAL A 577 -9.94 14.80 8.93
CA VAL A 577 -9.64 14.67 10.36
C VAL A 577 -10.85 14.93 11.25
N TYR A 578 -11.69 15.91 10.88
CA TYR A 578 -12.89 16.25 11.63
C TYR A 578 -13.97 15.18 11.50
N TYR A 579 -14.10 14.56 10.31
CA TYR A 579 -14.95 13.38 10.14
C TYR A 579 -14.49 12.20 10.98
N ARG A 580 -13.17 11.95 11.08
CA ARG A 580 -12.63 10.91 11.98
C ARG A 580 -12.95 11.20 13.45
N ALA A 581 -12.77 12.45 13.87
CA ALA A 581 -13.09 12.85 15.25
C ALA A 581 -14.58 12.71 15.57
N ALA A 582 -15.46 12.98 14.60
CA ALA A 582 -16.92 12.93 14.76
C ALA A 582 -17.51 11.51 14.64
N ALA A 583 -16.86 10.58 13.90
CA ALA A 583 -17.42 9.28 13.57
C ALA A 583 -17.62 8.37 14.79
N ASP A 584 -18.81 7.78 14.92
CA ASP A 584 -19.08 6.76 15.95
C ASP A 584 -18.61 5.37 15.51
N PHE A 585 -18.67 5.11 14.20
CA PHE A 585 -18.30 3.85 13.58
C PHE A 585 -17.40 4.07 12.38
N LEU A 586 -16.47 3.13 12.20
CA LEU A 586 -15.70 3.03 10.97
C LEU A 586 -16.10 1.75 10.22
N LEU A 587 -16.49 1.87 8.96
CA LEU A 587 -16.85 0.75 8.09
C LEU A 587 -15.64 0.30 7.27
N VAL A 588 -15.20 -0.95 7.45
CA VAL A 588 -14.04 -1.55 6.77
C VAL A 588 -14.42 -2.90 6.19
N PRO A 589 -15.23 -2.95 5.11
CA PRO A 589 -15.75 -4.19 4.56
C PRO A 589 -14.79 -4.83 3.55
N SER A 590 -13.49 -4.67 3.75
CA SER A 590 -12.46 -5.10 2.81
C SER A 590 -12.53 -6.60 2.54
N LEU A 591 -12.32 -7.01 1.28
CA LEU A 591 -12.16 -8.42 0.89
C LEU A 591 -10.76 -8.92 1.21
N THR A 592 -9.80 -8.00 1.22
CA THR A 592 -8.43 -8.28 1.63
C THR A 592 -7.84 -7.03 2.27
N GLU A 593 -7.03 -7.22 3.31
CA GLU A 593 -6.36 -6.13 4.00
C GLU A 593 -5.02 -6.59 4.55
N SER A 594 -3.94 -5.95 4.11
CA SER A 594 -2.58 -6.36 4.52
C SER A 594 -2.32 -6.09 6.00
N PHE A 595 -2.80 -4.97 6.54
CA PHE A 595 -2.78 -4.67 7.97
C PHE A 595 -4.11 -4.04 8.43
N GLY A 596 -4.58 -3.01 7.72
CA GLY A 596 -5.79 -2.29 8.08
C GLY A 596 -5.55 -1.04 8.92
N LEU A 597 -4.56 -0.21 8.55
CA LEU A 597 -4.23 1.05 9.23
C LEU A 597 -5.47 1.89 9.55
N ILE A 598 -6.41 1.99 8.61
CA ILE A 598 -7.62 2.81 8.79
C ILE A 598 -8.49 2.31 9.96
N ALA A 599 -8.56 1.00 10.19
CA ALA A 599 -9.29 0.43 11.32
C ALA A 599 -8.62 0.78 12.65
N ALA A 600 -7.29 0.65 12.70
CA ALA A 600 -6.51 1.04 13.87
C ALA A 600 -6.60 2.54 14.18
N GLU A 601 -6.59 3.39 13.13
CA GLU A 601 -6.85 4.82 13.25
C GLU A 601 -8.26 5.11 13.78
N GLY A 602 -9.28 4.37 13.28
CA GLY A 602 -10.66 4.49 13.77
C GLY A 602 -10.76 4.21 15.26
N LEU A 603 -10.14 3.14 15.74
CA LEU A 603 -10.07 2.83 17.18
C LEU A 603 -9.40 3.96 17.96
N LEU A 604 -8.31 4.54 17.45
CA LEU A 604 -7.61 5.66 18.08
C LEU A 604 -8.51 6.89 18.22
N PHE A 605 -9.39 7.12 17.25
CA PHE A 605 -10.40 8.19 17.30
C PHE A 605 -11.70 7.76 18.03
N GLY A 606 -11.68 6.67 18.79
CA GLY A 606 -12.81 6.18 19.54
C GLY A 606 -13.99 5.78 18.66
N SER A 607 -13.74 5.26 17.45
CA SER A 607 -14.76 4.71 16.58
C SER A 607 -14.75 3.18 16.65
N THR A 608 -15.92 2.57 16.89
CA THR A 608 -16.05 1.10 16.81
C THR A 608 -15.96 0.66 15.37
N VAL A 609 -15.22 -0.41 15.09
CA VAL A 609 -15.01 -0.88 13.72
C VAL A 609 -16.07 -1.90 13.32
N ILE A 610 -16.75 -1.68 12.18
CA ILE A 610 -17.62 -2.65 11.52
C ILE A 610 -16.82 -3.19 10.34
N SER A 611 -16.44 -4.47 10.37
CA SER A 611 -15.41 -4.98 9.47
C SER A 611 -15.64 -6.42 9.03
N SER A 612 -15.01 -6.77 7.91
CA SER A 612 -14.85 -8.16 7.49
C SER A 612 -13.86 -8.96 8.37
N GLY A 613 -12.96 -8.29 9.10
CA GLY A 613 -11.95 -8.94 9.93
C GLY A 613 -10.89 -9.73 9.15
N VAL A 614 -10.78 -9.54 7.84
CA VAL A 614 -9.87 -10.33 6.98
C VAL A 614 -8.41 -9.88 7.08
N GLY A 615 -7.49 -10.81 6.87
CA GLY A 615 -6.06 -10.54 6.80
C GLY A 615 -5.52 -9.92 8.08
N GLY A 616 -4.74 -8.84 7.97
CA GLY A 616 -4.13 -8.15 9.10
C GLY A 616 -5.12 -7.55 10.11
N LEU A 617 -6.38 -7.33 9.71
CA LEU A 617 -7.44 -6.86 10.61
C LEU A 617 -7.71 -7.87 11.74
N SER A 618 -7.57 -9.17 11.47
CA SER A 618 -7.76 -10.24 12.47
C SER A 618 -6.78 -10.19 13.63
N GLU A 619 -5.68 -9.46 13.50
CA GLU A 619 -4.65 -9.38 14.55
C GLU A 619 -5.01 -8.46 15.71
N PHE A 620 -5.96 -7.53 15.51
CA PHE A 620 -6.31 -6.54 16.54
C PHE A 620 -7.80 -6.25 16.67
N LEU A 621 -8.63 -6.66 15.70
CA LEU A 621 -10.08 -6.56 15.82
C LEU A 621 -10.63 -7.74 16.63
N VAL A 622 -11.33 -7.43 17.67
CA VAL A 622 -12.01 -8.39 18.55
C VAL A 622 -13.51 -8.23 18.38
N ASP A 623 -14.14 -9.27 17.84
CA ASP A 623 -15.59 -9.27 17.59
C ASP A 623 -16.38 -9.20 18.88
N ARG A 624 -17.55 -8.55 18.81
CA ARG A 624 -18.49 -8.59 19.91
C ARG A 624 -18.99 -10.02 20.13
N PRO A 625 -18.98 -10.54 21.38
CA PRO A 625 -19.49 -11.87 21.67
C PRO A 625 -20.97 -11.99 21.24
N ASN A 626 -21.28 -12.98 20.44
CA ASN A 626 -22.66 -13.38 20.16
C ASN A 626 -23.11 -14.40 21.23
N GLU A 627 -24.36 -14.32 21.67
CA GLU A 627 -24.95 -15.24 22.65
C GLU A 627 -25.13 -16.69 22.12
N ALA A 628 -24.81 -16.95 20.86
CA ALA A 628 -24.92 -18.27 20.21
C ALA A 628 -23.55 -18.88 19.89
N ASP A 629 -23.17 -19.78 20.69
CA ASP A 629 -21.84 -20.28 21.01
C ASP A 629 -21.22 -21.41 20.21
N GLU A 630 -21.48 -21.59 18.95
CA GLU A 630 -20.67 -22.52 18.16
C GLU A 630 -19.28 -21.97 17.77
N ARG A 631 -19.12 -20.65 17.68
CA ARG A 631 -17.82 -20.01 17.43
C ARG A 631 -16.86 -20.06 18.63
N GLN A 632 -17.35 -20.07 19.85
CA GLN A 632 -16.49 -20.12 21.06
C GLN A 632 -15.60 -21.38 21.12
N GLN A 633 -16.03 -22.50 20.55
CA GLN A 633 -15.24 -23.73 20.57
C GLN A 633 -14.12 -23.72 19.52
N LEU A 634 -14.38 -23.15 18.33
CA LEU A 634 -13.34 -23.01 17.29
C LEU A 634 -12.30 -21.95 17.73
N GLU A 635 -12.74 -20.85 18.30
CA GLU A 635 -11.89 -19.75 18.74
C GLU A 635 -11.02 -20.11 19.96
N LYS A 636 -11.48 -20.98 20.85
CA LYS A 636 -10.62 -21.51 21.92
C LYS A 636 -9.44 -22.30 21.36
N ALA A 637 -9.66 -23.05 20.30
CA ALA A 637 -8.60 -23.82 19.64
C ALA A 637 -7.63 -22.93 18.84
N GLU A 638 -8.11 -21.83 18.24
CA GLU A 638 -7.27 -20.87 17.52
C GLU A 638 -6.54 -19.92 18.49
N ALA A 639 -7.22 -19.42 19.53
CA ALA A 639 -6.59 -18.59 20.54
C ALA A 639 -5.47 -19.33 21.32
N GLU A 640 -5.59 -20.63 21.48
CA GLU A 640 -4.53 -21.45 22.08
C GLU A 640 -3.31 -21.58 21.17
N LYS A 641 -3.50 -21.55 19.85
CA LYS A 641 -2.42 -21.49 18.86
C LYS A 641 -1.78 -20.09 18.79
N GLU A 642 -2.57 -19.03 18.87
CA GLU A 642 -2.07 -17.65 18.88
C GLU A 642 -1.30 -17.31 20.15
N ARG A 643 -1.66 -17.90 21.30
CA ARG A 643 -0.93 -17.78 22.58
C ARG A 643 0.55 -18.14 22.47
N GLN A 644 0.93 -19.01 21.53
CA GLN A 644 2.33 -19.39 21.34
C GLN A 644 3.20 -18.25 20.80
N PHE A 645 2.61 -17.21 20.22
CA PHE A 645 3.33 -16.12 19.52
C PHE A 645 3.26 -14.76 20.22
N MET A 646 2.56 -14.64 21.37
CA MET A 646 2.45 -13.38 22.14
C MET A 646 3.53 -13.24 23.21
N PRO A 647 4.02 -12.00 23.51
CA PRO A 647 4.84 -11.71 24.69
C PRO A 647 4.14 -12.11 25.99
N LEU A 648 4.92 -12.51 27.00
CA LEU A 648 4.39 -13.08 28.25
C LEU A 648 3.52 -12.10 29.05
N ASP A 649 3.86 -10.82 29.03
CA ASP A 649 3.13 -9.73 29.69
C ASP A 649 1.76 -9.47 29.06
N GLN A 650 1.68 -9.54 27.73
CA GLN A 650 0.40 -9.44 27.02
C GLN A 650 -0.48 -10.68 27.22
N ARG A 651 0.12 -11.88 27.39
CA ARG A 651 -0.62 -13.10 27.71
C ARG A 651 -1.32 -12.99 29.06
N GLN A 652 -0.64 -12.46 30.07
CA GLN A 652 -1.21 -12.32 31.45
C GLN A 652 -2.36 -11.30 31.45
N GLN A 653 -2.22 -10.15 30.80
CA GLN A 653 -3.30 -9.16 30.70
C GLN A 653 -4.52 -9.66 29.91
N LEU A 654 -4.30 -10.47 28.87
CA LEU A 654 -5.38 -11.07 28.07
C LEU A 654 -6.12 -12.18 28.83
N GLU A 655 -5.47 -12.84 29.79
CA GLU A 655 -6.09 -13.87 30.64
C GLU A 655 -6.98 -13.26 31.74
N GLU A 656 -6.66 -12.04 32.19
CA GLU A 656 -7.37 -11.37 33.29
C GLU A 656 -8.64 -10.64 32.86
N THR A 657 -8.81 -10.30 31.55
CA THR A 657 -9.95 -9.51 31.08
C THR A 657 -10.93 -10.36 30.27
N PRO A 658 -12.19 -10.49 30.66
CA PRO A 658 -13.22 -11.20 29.89
C PRO A 658 -13.36 -10.65 28.45
N ARG A 659 -13.69 -11.50 27.48
CA ARG A 659 -13.85 -11.09 26.07
C ARG A 659 -14.96 -10.05 25.88
N GLU A 660 -16.03 -10.14 26.65
CA GLU A 660 -17.11 -9.14 26.69
C GLU A 660 -16.61 -7.74 27.06
N GLU A 661 -15.50 -7.66 27.77
CA GLU A 661 -14.85 -6.41 28.14
C GLU A 661 -13.76 -5.97 27.15
N ARG A 662 -13.43 -6.78 26.12
CA ARG A 662 -12.33 -6.51 25.18
C ARG A 662 -12.75 -6.18 23.75
N TYR A 663 -14.01 -6.45 23.36
CA TYR A 663 -14.42 -6.25 22.00
C TYR A 663 -14.29 -4.77 21.57
N ASN A 664 -13.90 -4.59 20.30
CA ASN A 664 -13.69 -3.29 19.66
C ASN A 664 -14.33 -3.21 18.27
N SER A 665 -14.99 -4.28 17.84
CA SER A 665 -15.51 -4.42 16.49
C SER A 665 -16.77 -5.28 16.41
N TYR A 666 -17.45 -5.16 15.27
CA TYR A 666 -18.53 -6.02 14.80
C TYR A 666 -18.11 -6.64 13.49
N LEU A 667 -17.89 -7.94 13.49
CA LEU A 667 -17.34 -8.64 12.33
C LEU A 667 -18.41 -9.35 11.52
N PHE A 668 -18.15 -9.50 10.22
CA PHE A 668 -18.93 -10.33 9.30
C PHE A 668 -17.98 -11.06 8.34
N ASP A 669 -18.38 -12.24 7.86
CA ASP A 669 -17.61 -12.98 6.87
C ASP A 669 -17.98 -12.53 5.45
N PRO A 670 -17.09 -11.85 4.70
CA PRO A 670 -17.38 -11.34 3.36
C PRO A 670 -17.51 -12.45 2.31
N PHE A 671 -17.02 -13.66 2.61
CA PHE A 671 -17.04 -14.82 1.71
C PHE A 671 -18.17 -15.81 2.02
N ALA A 672 -18.91 -15.59 3.09
CA ALA A 672 -20.07 -16.41 3.41
C ALA A 672 -21.22 -16.19 2.40
N ASN A 673 -22.00 -17.22 2.15
CA ASN A 673 -23.18 -17.15 1.26
C ASN A 673 -24.20 -16.10 1.72
N ASP A 674 -24.26 -15.79 3.02
CA ASP A 674 -25.14 -14.83 3.66
C ASP A 674 -24.42 -13.55 4.12
N SER A 675 -23.25 -13.25 3.56
CA SER A 675 -22.39 -12.11 3.91
C SER A 675 -23.15 -10.77 4.01
N HIS A 676 -24.06 -10.50 3.08
CA HIS A 676 -24.92 -9.31 3.12
C HIS A 676 -25.85 -9.28 4.35
N SER A 677 -26.39 -10.44 4.75
CA SER A 677 -27.22 -10.55 5.95
C SER A 677 -26.39 -10.36 7.22
N GLN A 678 -25.20 -10.95 7.26
CA GLN A 678 -24.25 -10.78 8.38
C GLN A 678 -23.83 -9.31 8.54
N LEU A 679 -23.49 -8.60 7.44
CA LEU A 679 -23.18 -7.19 7.48
C LEU A 679 -24.37 -6.34 7.97
N THR A 680 -25.60 -6.65 7.48
CA THR A 680 -26.82 -5.97 7.93
C THR A 680 -27.01 -6.13 9.43
N LYS A 681 -26.79 -7.35 9.94
CA LYS A 681 -26.85 -7.66 11.38
C LYS A 681 -25.76 -6.89 12.15
N ALA A 682 -24.50 -6.94 11.70
CA ALA A 682 -23.39 -6.25 12.35
C ALA A 682 -23.64 -4.73 12.49
N ILE A 683 -24.13 -4.08 11.44
CA ILE A 683 -24.52 -2.67 11.47
C ILE A 683 -25.72 -2.43 12.42
N GLY A 684 -26.72 -3.30 12.38
CA GLY A 684 -27.90 -3.19 13.24
C GLY A 684 -27.56 -3.32 14.72
N ASP A 685 -26.74 -4.31 15.09
CA ASP A 685 -26.27 -4.56 16.44
C ASP A 685 -25.41 -3.38 16.95
N ALA A 686 -24.47 -2.90 16.13
CA ALA A 686 -23.63 -1.76 16.44
C ALA A 686 -24.46 -0.49 16.75
N ILE A 687 -25.41 -0.15 15.88
CA ILE A 687 -26.25 1.03 16.06
C ILE A 687 -27.21 0.87 17.26
N THR A 688 -27.69 -0.35 17.52
CA THR A 688 -28.54 -0.65 18.66
C THR A 688 -27.79 -0.46 19.97
N GLU A 689 -26.55 -0.91 20.03
CA GLU A 689 -25.69 -0.71 21.20
C GLU A 689 -25.34 0.77 21.39
N TRP A 690 -25.01 1.50 20.33
CA TRP A 690 -24.79 2.93 20.39
C TRP A 690 -26.01 3.67 20.99
N LYS A 691 -27.24 3.31 20.58
CA LYS A 691 -28.46 3.86 21.17
C LYS A 691 -28.62 3.54 22.66
N ARG A 692 -28.16 2.37 23.09
CA ARG A 692 -28.10 2.00 24.50
C ARG A 692 -27.14 2.91 25.25
N PHE A 693 -25.95 3.14 24.73
CA PHE A 693 -24.93 4.02 25.28
C PHE A 693 -25.37 5.48 25.40
N GLN A 694 -26.23 5.97 24.50
CA GLN A 694 -26.79 7.33 24.63
C GLN A 694 -27.60 7.52 25.94
N ARG A 695 -28.10 6.43 26.53
CA ARG A 695 -28.84 6.45 27.79
C ARG A 695 -27.92 6.17 29.01
N ARG A 696 -26.66 5.81 28.76
CA ARG A 696 -25.67 5.43 29.77
C ARG A 696 -24.32 6.06 29.45
N PRO A 697 -24.18 7.36 29.70
CA PRO A 697 -23.02 8.14 29.27
C PRO A 697 -21.70 7.67 29.88
N GLU A 698 -21.70 7.18 31.12
CA GLU A 698 -20.52 6.67 31.82
C GLU A 698 -20.03 5.37 31.16
N GLU A 699 -20.91 4.38 30.93
CA GLU A 699 -20.57 3.15 30.24
C GLU A 699 -20.06 3.43 28.82
N HIS A 700 -20.61 4.44 28.15
CA HIS A 700 -20.15 4.85 26.82
C HIS A 700 -18.71 5.38 26.88
N GLU A 701 -18.41 6.24 27.84
CA GLU A 701 -17.06 6.79 27.99
C GLU A 701 -16.03 5.69 28.29
N GLU A 702 -16.33 4.78 29.22
CA GLU A 702 -15.47 3.61 29.50
C GLU A 702 -15.24 2.77 28.25
N PHE A 703 -16.27 2.58 27.40
CA PHE A 703 -16.13 1.88 26.14
C PHE A 703 -15.24 2.63 25.16
N LEU A 704 -15.40 3.93 24.99
CA LEU A 704 -14.55 4.76 24.11
C LEU A 704 -13.10 4.74 24.57
N ILE A 705 -12.86 4.80 25.88
CA ILE A 705 -11.54 4.65 26.50
C ILE A 705 -10.89 3.34 26.08
N ARG A 706 -11.65 2.26 26.15
CA ARG A 706 -11.16 0.93 25.80
C ARG A 706 -10.79 0.83 24.32
N LEU A 707 -11.59 1.41 23.38
CA LEU A 707 -11.27 1.47 21.96
C LEU A 707 -9.93 2.17 21.73
N VAL A 708 -9.75 3.33 22.34
CA VAL A 708 -8.53 4.12 22.24
C VAL A 708 -7.32 3.35 22.80
N ASN A 709 -7.46 2.70 23.95
CA ASN A 709 -6.39 1.93 24.56
C ASN A 709 -6.00 0.71 23.69
N SER A 710 -6.96 0.08 23.02
CA SER A 710 -6.65 -1.01 22.09
C SER A 710 -5.80 -0.55 20.91
N ALA A 711 -6.02 0.68 20.41
CA ALA A 711 -5.18 1.29 19.39
C ALA A 711 -3.79 1.68 19.93
N LYS A 712 -3.73 2.25 21.15
CA LYS A 712 -2.45 2.62 21.79
C LYS A 712 -1.54 1.41 21.99
N ALA A 713 -2.11 0.25 22.29
CA ALA A 713 -1.36 -1.00 22.41
C ALA A 713 -0.66 -1.44 21.11
N MET A 714 -0.96 -0.82 19.97
CA MET A 714 -0.34 -1.11 18.67
C MET A 714 0.77 -0.12 18.28
N GLY A 715 1.36 0.63 19.21
CA GLY A 715 2.45 1.58 18.92
C GLY A 715 3.69 0.91 18.32
N TRP A 716 4.41 1.63 17.45
CA TRP A 716 5.64 1.15 16.81
C TRP A 716 6.75 0.84 17.82
N ASP A 717 6.87 1.64 18.86
CA ASP A 717 7.93 1.65 19.89
C ASP A 717 7.57 0.87 21.15
N ARG A 718 6.46 0.09 21.15
CA ARG A 718 6.09 -0.78 22.26
C ARG A 718 7.15 -1.86 22.49
N PRO A 719 7.37 -2.30 23.74
CA PRO A 719 8.27 -3.43 24.03
C PRO A 719 7.89 -4.69 23.23
N GLY A 720 8.86 -5.31 22.56
CA GLY A 720 8.61 -6.43 21.65
C GLY A 720 7.83 -6.06 20.36
N GLY A 721 7.58 -4.78 20.14
CA GLY A 721 6.86 -4.25 18.98
C GLY A 721 7.66 -4.27 17.67
N PRO A 722 7.14 -3.61 16.63
CA PRO A 722 7.75 -3.69 15.29
C PRO A 722 9.21 -3.23 15.27
N VAL A 723 9.59 -2.18 16.02
CA VAL A 723 10.98 -1.68 16.07
C VAL A 723 11.93 -2.74 16.59
N ASP A 724 11.58 -3.44 17.67
CA ASP A 724 12.39 -4.50 18.25
C ASP A 724 12.45 -5.72 17.30
N GLN A 725 11.33 -6.05 16.65
CA GLN A 725 11.26 -7.14 15.69
C GLN A 725 12.15 -6.88 14.48
N TYR A 726 12.10 -5.68 13.89
CA TYR A 726 13.00 -5.31 12.81
C TYR A 726 14.45 -5.29 13.26
N ARG A 727 14.73 -4.83 14.49
CA ARG A 727 16.09 -4.85 15.01
C ARG A 727 16.65 -6.27 15.13
N ALA A 728 15.84 -7.20 15.65
CA ALA A 728 16.20 -8.61 15.76
C ALA A 728 16.42 -9.24 14.38
N LEU A 729 15.55 -8.96 13.42
CA LEU A 729 15.70 -9.47 12.05
C LEU A 729 16.97 -8.97 11.37
N TYR A 730 17.31 -7.69 11.55
CA TYR A 730 18.55 -7.13 11.01
C TYR A 730 19.79 -7.82 11.58
N GLU A 731 19.80 -8.15 12.88
CA GLU A 731 20.91 -8.91 13.49
C GLU A 731 21.00 -10.34 12.93
N ILE A 732 19.86 -10.99 12.70
CA ILE A 732 19.85 -12.34 12.09
C ILE A 732 20.45 -12.28 10.69
N ALA A 733 20.04 -11.33 9.88
CA ALA A 733 20.54 -11.16 8.51
C ALA A 733 22.05 -10.81 8.49
N LEU A 734 22.49 -9.89 9.36
CA LEU A 734 23.90 -9.51 9.49
C LEU A 734 24.78 -10.68 9.94
N ASN A 735 24.30 -11.51 10.87
CA ASN A 735 25.02 -12.68 11.35
C ASN A 735 25.12 -13.75 10.25
N ALA A 736 24.08 -13.95 9.45
CA ALA A 736 24.10 -14.90 8.33
C ALA A 736 25.15 -14.53 7.29
N ILE A 737 25.31 -13.24 6.94
CA ILE A 737 26.35 -12.76 6.03
C ILE A 737 27.75 -12.93 6.64
N GLY A 738 27.94 -12.60 7.92
CA GLY A 738 29.20 -12.75 8.63
C GLY A 738 29.68 -14.21 8.75
N PHE A 739 28.76 -15.16 8.86
CA PHE A 739 29.08 -16.60 8.82
C PHE A 739 29.55 -17.06 7.44
N ASN A 740 28.94 -16.56 6.37
CA ASN A 740 29.34 -16.91 5.00
C ASN A 740 30.73 -16.35 4.62
N SER A 741 31.09 -15.18 5.17
CA SER A 741 32.43 -14.60 4.91
C SER A 741 33.59 -15.31 5.63
N GLN A 742 33.28 -16.09 6.70
CA GLN A 742 34.31 -16.91 7.40
C GLN A 742 34.44 -18.33 6.82
N SER A 743 33.50 -18.76 5.98
CA SER A 743 33.47 -20.08 5.37
C SER A 743 34.02 -20.13 3.93
N LEU A 744 34.43 -19.00 3.36
CA LEU A 744 35.12 -18.84 2.10
C LEU A 744 36.62 -18.51 2.33
#